data_0443d55df66e20829cd8a990f6e29ea3
#
_entry.id   0443d55df66e20829cd8a990f6e29ea3
#
_cell.length_a   1.000
_cell.length_b   1.000
_cell.length_c   1.000
_cell.angle_alpha   90.00
_cell.angle_beta   90.00
_cell.angle_gamma   90.00
#
_symmetry.space_group_name_H-M   'P 1'
#
loop_
_entity.id
_entity.type
_entity.pdbx_description
1 polymer ?
#
loop_
_entity_poly.entity_id
_entity_poly.type
_entity_poly.pdbx_seq_one_letter_code
_entity_poly.pdbx_strand_id
1 'polypeptide(L)'
;MMKKVLCLIYLCCFCVNCLSLPAKEYHVSMVGDDSNNGSEKSPFRTIARAAREAYPGDVVTVHAGVYRERVIPPRGGVSDEKRIVYQAAPGEIVVITGSEPVMGWQKVQNDTWKLTLPDSFFGEVNPFDEQIYGSWYHGKGNPNHTGSVYLDGKRIQEAFSFKQILEPIDGQPYWYAETDGNGGPVLMNLGWICPAGGEKMTSVQASVEGGDQAICYKWGSPDAGWPFGYLEDGSVMYFDDVDFGKGTDSLSFEAATLVKESLLEVRLGNANGELLGTYLVTNTGDWETFSVFHLKMARKLSGKNDICLVVKAPKAKENGKTTIWAQFPKGMDPNNTPVEISVRPQVFYPDKTGIDYITVRGFILENAATNWASPSAEQPGLIGPRWSKGWIIEDNIIRNSRCSGISLGRPTFGHSHHYQELPPRVYADPDGGQTVEELLDYFENASWKKEAAGFHVIRNNHIYACGQAGIVGCSGGAFCRIEGNEIHDICMGETFTGEEVAGIKLHFANDVVLKNNHIYRTIRGLWLDWGGQGAQVIGNLFHDNDQTEDIFIEVCHGPILLANNILLSKTSLNIGEGVACVHNLARGTISAHGDGRHTYFYKPHGTVSAGKIESKGGDLRWYNNLLMGQASFGNWKEFHYPVKYDGNVFLEGAVAASSDKTALTDSIFQPDLQLEERADGWYLSMNVSPDWQKHGKRKFVTTAMLGKAVVPQQEFTDPDGSPLKVSTDYLGKKRKKSAPFPGPIEVEKPGKQEWKIWPRL
;
A
#
# COMPACT_ATOMS: atom_id res chain seq x y z
N MET A 1 -36.52 -61.54 -31.32
CA MET A 1 -35.70 -61.23 -32.47
C MET A 1 -35.04 -59.86 -32.17
N MET A 2 -33.98 -59.90 -31.42
CA MET A 2 -33.16 -58.74 -31.11
C MET A 2 -31.94 -58.81 -32.06
N LYS A 3 -31.79 -57.91 -32.93
CA LYS A 3 -30.53 -57.69 -33.65
C LYS A 3 -30.14 -56.22 -33.55
N LYS A 4 -29.13 -56.03 -32.70
CA LYS A 4 -27.96 -55.15 -32.87
C LYS A 4 -28.20 -53.86 -33.67
N VAL A 5 -28.30 -52.75 -32.98
CA VAL A 5 -27.78 -51.46 -33.42
C VAL A 5 -26.66 -51.10 -32.46
N LEU A 6 -25.46 -51.53 -32.86
CA LEU A 6 -24.21 -51.08 -32.25
C LEU A 6 -23.91 -49.71 -32.90
N CYS A 7 -24.41 -48.67 -32.30
CA CYS A 7 -24.03 -47.34 -32.71
C CYS A 7 -22.60 -47.05 -32.20
N LEU A 8 -21.67 -47.05 -33.15
CA LEU A 8 -20.30 -46.66 -33.00
C LEU A 8 -20.27 -45.18 -32.62
N ILE A 9 -20.28 -44.89 -31.34
CA ILE A 9 -19.82 -43.60 -30.84
C ILE A 9 -18.29 -43.62 -30.95
N TYR A 10 -17.80 -43.27 -32.13
CA TYR A 10 -16.45 -42.76 -32.26
C TYR A 10 -16.39 -41.49 -31.43
N LEU A 11 -15.96 -41.66 -30.20
CA LEU A 11 -15.47 -40.59 -29.36
C LEU A 11 -14.26 -40.05 -30.10
N CYS A 12 -14.48 -39.07 -30.96
CA CYS A 12 -13.43 -38.19 -31.40
C CYS A 12 -12.90 -37.45 -30.16
N CYS A 13 -12.03 -38.09 -29.44
CA CYS A 13 -11.02 -37.42 -28.68
C CYS A 13 -10.19 -36.63 -29.69
N PHE A 14 -10.70 -35.49 -30.09
CA PHE A 14 -9.82 -34.41 -30.49
C PHE A 14 -8.94 -34.13 -29.26
N CYS A 15 -7.86 -34.90 -29.17
CA CYS A 15 -6.65 -34.34 -28.56
C CYS A 15 -6.40 -33.06 -29.36
N VAL A 16 -6.94 -31.95 -28.89
CA VAL A 16 -6.34 -30.66 -29.13
C VAL A 16 -4.97 -30.81 -28.49
N ASN A 17 -4.03 -31.33 -29.28
CA ASN A 17 -2.64 -31.01 -29.09
C ASN A 17 -2.66 -29.48 -29.14
N CYS A 18 -2.76 -28.83 -27.99
CA CYS A 18 -2.27 -27.50 -27.82
C CYS A 18 -0.81 -27.59 -28.25
N LEU A 19 -0.55 -27.37 -29.55
CA LEU A 19 0.77 -27.03 -30.03
C LEU A 19 1.15 -25.82 -29.18
N SER A 20 1.88 -26.07 -28.10
CA SER A 20 2.50 -24.99 -27.35
C SER A 20 3.44 -24.36 -28.37
N LEU A 21 3.06 -23.22 -28.88
CA LEU A 21 3.97 -22.40 -29.68
C LEU A 21 5.25 -22.27 -28.83
N PRO A 22 6.43 -22.44 -29.42
CA PRO A 22 7.67 -22.22 -28.69
C PRO A 22 7.65 -20.80 -28.15
N ALA A 23 8.12 -20.64 -26.93
CA ALA A 23 8.29 -19.34 -26.30
C ALA A 23 9.06 -18.41 -27.23
N LYS A 24 8.56 -17.20 -27.44
CA LYS A 24 9.20 -16.18 -28.25
C LYS A 24 9.92 -15.19 -27.36
N GLU A 25 11.00 -14.65 -27.88
CA GLU A 25 11.66 -13.48 -27.29
C GLU A 25 11.42 -12.29 -28.21
N TYR A 26 10.89 -11.22 -27.63
CA TYR A 26 10.68 -9.92 -28.27
C TYR A 26 11.71 -8.94 -27.74
N HIS A 27 12.33 -8.20 -28.64
CA HIS A 27 13.29 -7.15 -28.30
C HIS A 27 12.66 -5.78 -28.48
N VAL A 28 12.96 -4.90 -27.52
CA VAL A 28 12.54 -3.48 -27.52
C VAL A 28 13.78 -2.61 -27.43
N SER A 29 13.86 -1.59 -28.29
CA SER A 29 15.01 -0.68 -28.31
C SER A 29 14.58 0.73 -28.70
N MET A 30 15.27 1.74 -28.14
CA MET A 30 15.03 3.16 -28.46
C MET A 30 15.25 3.48 -29.95
N VAL A 31 16.00 2.68 -30.67
CA VAL A 31 16.20 2.79 -32.13
C VAL A 31 15.28 1.87 -32.93
N GLY A 32 14.38 1.15 -32.29
CA GLY A 32 13.39 0.28 -32.90
C GLY A 32 12.23 1.03 -33.54
N ASP A 33 11.29 0.25 -34.12
CA ASP A 33 10.04 0.75 -34.72
C ASP A 33 8.90 -0.21 -34.38
N ASP A 34 7.75 0.30 -33.98
CA ASP A 34 6.59 -0.52 -33.58
C ASP A 34 5.91 -1.23 -34.75
N SER A 35 6.28 -0.91 -36.00
CA SER A 35 5.92 -1.66 -37.22
C SER A 35 6.80 -2.91 -37.44
N ASN A 36 7.92 -3.05 -36.73
CA ASN A 36 8.81 -4.21 -36.81
C ASN A 36 8.15 -5.49 -36.22
N ASN A 37 8.85 -6.60 -36.35
CA ASN A 37 8.39 -7.91 -35.86
C ASN A 37 8.88 -8.25 -34.43
N GLY A 38 9.63 -7.37 -33.78
CA GLY A 38 10.13 -7.55 -32.42
C GLY A 38 11.32 -8.52 -32.29
N SER A 39 11.95 -8.95 -33.38
CA SER A 39 13.19 -9.73 -33.28
C SER A 39 14.37 -8.85 -32.89
N GLU A 40 15.47 -9.44 -32.41
CA GLU A 40 16.69 -8.73 -32.05
C GLU A 40 17.22 -7.79 -33.16
N LYS A 41 17.08 -8.21 -34.42
CA LYS A 41 17.52 -7.41 -35.58
C LYS A 41 16.49 -6.38 -36.05
N SER A 42 15.24 -6.50 -35.61
CA SER A 42 14.13 -5.62 -35.95
C SER A 42 13.27 -5.41 -34.71
N PRO A 43 13.81 -4.73 -33.66
CA PRO A 43 13.15 -4.57 -32.39
C PRO A 43 11.95 -3.62 -32.48
N PHE A 44 11.01 -3.75 -31.55
CA PHE A 44 9.99 -2.76 -31.31
C PHE A 44 10.57 -1.48 -30.71
N ARG A 45 9.85 -0.38 -30.84
CA ARG A 45 10.22 0.90 -30.22
C ARG A 45 9.74 0.99 -28.79
N THR A 46 8.56 0.47 -28.47
CA THR A 46 7.90 0.61 -27.17
C THR A 46 7.68 -0.73 -26.48
N ILE A 47 7.76 -0.72 -25.16
CA ILE A 47 7.45 -1.89 -24.32
C ILE A 47 5.95 -2.22 -24.45
N ALA A 48 5.10 -1.19 -24.53
CA ALA A 48 3.66 -1.35 -24.74
C ALA A 48 3.34 -2.10 -26.04
N ARG A 49 4.11 -1.91 -27.10
CA ARG A 49 3.94 -2.68 -28.35
C ARG A 49 4.30 -4.16 -28.15
N ALA A 50 5.43 -4.44 -27.49
CA ALA A 50 5.83 -5.80 -27.18
C ALA A 50 4.82 -6.50 -26.26
N ALA A 51 4.29 -5.79 -25.24
CA ALA A 51 3.27 -6.32 -24.34
C ALA A 51 2.00 -6.79 -25.07
N ARG A 52 1.60 -6.11 -26.14
CA ARG A 52 0.47 -6.52 -26.97
C ARG A 52 0.71 -7.81 -27.75
N GLU A 53 1.96 -8.10 -28.11
CA GLU A 53 2.34 -9.32 -28.82
C GLU A 53 2.64 -10.51 -27.91
N ALA A 54 3.12 -10.27 -26.69
CA ALA A 54 3.57 -11.33 -25.78
C ALA A 54 2.41 -12.24 -25.31
N TYR A 55 2.64 -13.55 -25.33
CA TYR A 55 1.75 -14.61 -24.86
C TYR A 55 2.41 -15.41 -23.73
N PRO A 56 1.64 -16.24 -23.00
CA PRO A 56 2.17 -17.06 -21.92
C PRO A 56 3.39 -17.88 -22.32
N GLY A 57 4.51 -17.65 -21.63
CA GLY A 57 5.82 -18.24 -21.91
C GLY A 57 6.79 -17.33 -22.65
N ASP A 58 6.32 -16.21 -23.21
CA ASP A 58 7.16 -15.28 -23.96
C ASP A 58 8.00 -14.37 -23.04
N VAL A 59 9.10 -13.87 -23.60
CA VAL A 59 10.03 -12.93 -22.95
C VAL A 59 10.06 -11.63 -23.76
N VAL A 60 10.00 -10.52 -23.06
CA VAL A 60 10.23 -9.16 -23.60
C VAL A 60 11.54 -8.65 -23.03
N THR A 61 12.57 -8.61 -23.86
CA THR A 61 13.90 -8.10 -23.51
C THR A 61 14.04 -6.66 -23.99
N VAL A 62 14.22 -5.75 -23.02
CA VAL A 62 14.30 -4.31 -23.26
C VAL A 62 15.74 -3.86 -23.19
N HIS A 63 16.20 -3.20 -24.25
CA HIS A 63 17.56 -2.67 -24.36
C HIS A 63 17.70 -1.28 -23.75
N ALA A 64 18.95 -0.89 -23.48
CA ALA A 64 19.30 0.37 -22.80
C ALA A 64 18.54 1.58 -23.37
N GLY A 65 18.02 2.38 -22.44
CA GLY A 65 17.30 3.61 -22.78
C GLY A 65 16.34 4.08 -21.71
N VAL A 66 15.72 5.23 -21.96
CA VAL A 66 14.69 5.82 -21.11
C VAL A 66 13.34 5.74 -21.83
N TYR A 67 12.50 4.84 -21.35
CA TYR A 67 11.16 4.58 -21.90
C TYR A 67 10.13 5.39 -21.14
N ARG A 68 9.57 6.40 -21.80
CA ARG A 68 8.57 7.32 -21.25
C ARG A 68 7.18 6.84 -21.60
N GLU A 69 6.76 5.78 -20.91
CA GLU A 69 5.48 5.12 -21.19
C GLU A 69 4.88 4.49 -19.93
N ARG A 70 3.58 4.25 -19.96
CA ARG A 70 2.86 3.39 -19.03
C ARG A 70 2.69 2.03 -19.69
N VAL A 71 3.36 1.02 -19.18
CA VAL A 71 3.22 -0.35 -19.65
C VAL A 71 1.98 -0.98 -19.04
N ILE A 72 1.02 -1.33 -19.89
CA ILE A 72 -0.25 -1.94 -19.50
C ILE A 72 -0.31 -3.34 -20.11
N PRO A 73 0.08 -4.40 -19.37
CA PRO A 73 0.00 -5.75 -19.88
C PRO A 73 -1.45 -6.16 -20.15
N PRO A 74 -1.85 -6.48 -21.38
CA PRO A 74 -3.24 -6.85 -21.69
C PRO A 74 -3.57 -8.29 -21.27
N ARG A 75 -2.55 -9.10 -20.97
CA ARG A 75 -2.63 -10.49 -20.52
C ARG A 75 -1.43 -10.87 -19.68
N GLY A 76 -1.59 -11.94 -18.90
CA GLY A 76 -0.53 -12.55 -18.11
C GLY A 76 -0.12 -13.93 -18.60
N GLY A 77 0.69 -14.62 -17.82
CA GLY A 77 0.97 -16.03 -17.97
C GLY A 77 -0.18 -16.90 -17.47
N VAL A 78 0.02 -18.21 -17.49
CA VAL A 78 -1.00 -19.20 -17.05
C VAL A 78 -0.48 -20.12 -15.96
N SER A 79 0.81 -20.13 -15.68
CA SER A 79 1.46 -20.88 -14.61
C SER A 79 2.86 -20.32 -14.32
N ASP A 80 3.53 -20.88 -13.32
CA ASP A 80 4.92 -20.52 -13.00
C ASP A 80 5.88 -20.83 -14.14
N GLU A 81 5.64 -21.87 -14.93
CA GLU A 81 6.49 -22.26 -16.07
C GLU A 81 6.14 -21.49 -17.35
N LYS A 82 4.95 -20.90 -17.41
CA LYS A 82 4.47 -20.15 -18.55
C LYS A 82 4.10 -18.72 -18.19
N ARG A 83 5.07 -18.03 -17.57
CA ARG A 83 5.00 -16.59 -17.28
C ARG A 83 5.19 -15.76 -18.54
N ILE A 84 4.73 -14.52 -18.51
CA ILE A 84 5.25 -13.50 -19.42
C ILE A 84 6.34 -12.75 -18.67
N VAL A 85 7.53 -12.69 -19.23
CA VAL A 85 8.70 -12.07 -18.61
C VAL A 85 9.01 -10.75 -19.30
N TYR A 86 9.05 -9.67 -18.56
CA TYR A 86 9.60 -8.38 -18.97
C TYR A 86 10.93 -8.19 -18.26
N GLN A 87 12.00 -7.97 -19.01
CA GLN A 87 13.32 -7.86 -18.42
C GLN A 87 14.19 -6.81 -19.12
N ALA A 88 15.05 -6.16 -18.37
CA ALA A 88 16.15 -5.42 -18.96
C ALA A 88 17.16 -6.40 -19.60
N ALA A 89 17.76 -6.03 -20.72
CA ALA A 89 18.85 -6.79 -21.30
C ALA A 89 20.04 -6.88 -20.30
N PRO A 90 20.68 -8.04 -20.17
CA PRO A 90 21.70 -8.25 -19.15
C PRO A 90 22.83 -7.21 -19.21
N GLY A 91 23.06 -6.51 -18.09
CA GLY A 91 24.11 -5.49 -17.97
C GLY A 91 23.75 -4.14 -18.58
N GLU A 92 22.54 -3.96 -19.10
CA GLU A 92 22.08 -2.71 -19.68
C GLU A 92 21.22 -1.91 -18.69
N ILE A 93 21.32 -0.58 -18.73
CA ILE A 93 20.52 0.32 -17.92
C ILE A 93 19.24 0.66 -18.68
N VAL A 94 18.10 0.20 -18.16
CA VAL A 94 16.79 0.42 -18.74
C VAL A 94 15.90 1.14 -17.73
N VAL A 95 15.45 2.35 -18.08
CA VAL A 95 14.59 3.17 -17.24
C VAL A 95 13.18 3.21 -17.84
N ILE A 96 12.17 2.91 -17.01
CA ILE A 96 10.76 3.17 -17.34
C ILE A 96 10.28 4.28 -16.42
N THR A 97 9.87 5.43 -16.99
CA THR A 97 9.58 6.61 -16.18
C THR A 97 8.20 7.20 -16.44
N GLY A 98 7.59 7.70 -15.37
CA GLY A 98 6.32 8.43 -15.42
C GLY A 98 6.47 9.91 -15.76
N SER A 99 7.70 10.43 -15.90
CA SER A 99 7.98 11.84 -16.16
C SER A 99 8.29 12.14 -17.62
N GLU A 100 8.18 13.41 -17.98
CA GLU A 100 8.65 14.00 -19.25
C GLU A 100 9.66 15.10 -18.97
N PRO A 101 10.72 15.24 -19.79
CA PRO A 101 11.61 16.40 -19.74
C PRO A 101 10.88 17.63 -20.28
N VAL A 102 11.07 18.75 -19.62
CA VAL A 102 10.42 20.00 -19.99
C VAL A 102 11.44 21.12 -20.15
N MET A 103 11.21 21.93 -21.17
CA MET A 103 11.99 23.12 -21.51
C MET A 103 11.08 24.31 -21.77
N GLY A 104 11.66 25.49 -21.93
CA GLY A 104 10.89 26.71 -22.19
C GLY A 104 10.49 27.43 -20.91
N TRP A 105 11.19 27.16 -19.82
CA TRP A 105 11.06 27.91 -18.57
C TRP A 105 11.35 29.38 -18.78
N GLN A 106 10.46 30.24 -18.29
CA GLN A 106 10.58 31.72 -18.34
C GLN A 106 10.93 32.22 -16.96
N LYS A 107 11.97 33.02 -16.87
CA LYS A 107 12.38 33.66 -15.61
C LYS A 107 11.33 34.66 -15.15
N VAL A 108 10.92 34.55 -13.88
CA VAL A 108 9.96 35.49 -13.25
C VAL A 108 10.69 36.54 -12.44
N GLN A 109 11.44 36.08 -11.43
CA GLN A 109 12.30 36.94 -10.60
C GLN A 109 13.37 36.07 -9.91
N ASN A 110 14.53 36.62 -9.61
CA ASN A 110 15.61 35.91 -8.92
C ASN A 110 15.85 34.50 -9.54
N ASP A 111 15.64 33.44 -8.77
CA ASP A 111 15.74 32.04 -9.21
C ASP A 111 14.38 31.38 -9.35
N THR A 112 13.30 32.18 -9.39
CA THR A 112 11.93 31.73 -9.66
C THR A 112 11.66 31.74 -11.16
N TRP A 113 11.18 30.61 -11.65
CA TRP A 113 10.84 30.39 -13.06
C TRP A 113 9.43 29.87 -13.20
N LYS A 114 8.81 30.01 -14.36
CA LYS A 114 7.51 29.44 -14.71
C LYS A 114 7.55 28.72 -16.04
N LEU A 115 6.74 27.69 -16.14
CA LEU A 115 6.47 26.94 -17.36
C LEU A 115 4.96 26.82 -17.54
N THR A 116 4.44 27.14 -18.72
CA THR A 116 3.02 26.98 -19.03
C THR A 116 2.85 25.94 -20.14
N LEU A 117 2.07 24.91 -19.88
CA LEU A 117 1.81 23.80 -20.77
C LEU A 117 0.29 23.71 -21.07
N PRO A 118 -0.11 23.28 -22.28
CA PRO A 118 -1.50 22.94 -22.53
C PRO A 118 -1.87 21.68 -21.74
N ASP A 119 -3.11 21.60 -21.24
CA ASP A 119 -3.53 20.42 -20.44
C ASP A 119 -3.51 19.12 -21.24
N SER A 120 -3.64 19.20 -22.58
CA SER A 120 -3.45 18.06 -23.48
C SER A 120 -2.05 17.42 -23.40
N PHE A 121 -1.06 18.12 -22.82
CA PHE A 121 0.27 17.56 -22.56
C PHE A 121 0.23 16.40 -21.56
N PHE A 122 -0.70 16.42 -20.61
CA PHE A 122 -0.81 15.44 -19.54
C PHE A 122 -1.65 14.20 -19.91
N GLY A 123 -2.38 14.24 -21.02
CA GLY A 123 -3.25 13.13 -21.44
C GLY A 123 -4.59 13.12 -20.69
N GLU A 124 -4.99 11.96 -20.18
CA GLU A 124 -6.30 11.77 -19.53
C GLU A 124 -6.38 12.39 -18.14
N VAL A 125 -5.28 12.41 -17.43
CA VAL A 125 -5.20 12.93 -16.05
C VAL A 125 -4.06 13.95 -15.95
N ASN A 126 -4.37 15.13 -15.43
CA ASN A 126 -3.37 16.16 -15.16
C ASN A 126 -2.88 16.04 -13.70
N PRO A 127 -1.68 15.54 -13.43
CA PRO A 127 -1.20 15.34 -12.07
C PRO A 127 -1.03 16.64 -11.27
N PHE A 128 -0.96 17.80 -11.92
CA PHE A 128 -0.86 19.10 -11.27
C PHE A 128 -2.21 19.73 -10.95
N ASP A 129 -3.30 19.08 -11.36
CA ASP A 129 -4.68 19.40 -11.00
C ASP A 129 -5.26 18.36 -10.04
N GLU A 130 -4.80 17.10 -10.14
CA GLU A 130 -5.23 16.01 -9.30
C GLU A 130 -4.57 16.10 -7.91
N GLN A 131 -5.38 16.28 -6.87
CA GLN A 131 -4.91 16.25 -5.48
C GLN A 131 -4.83 14.80 -4.97
N ILE A 132 -3.92 14.55 -4.02
CA ILE A 132 -3.84 13.27 -3.31
C ILE A 132 -5.05 13.15 -2.38
N TYR A 133 -5.74 12.02 -2.44
CA TYR A 133 -6.93 11.75 -1.63
C TYR A 133 -7.02 10.27 -1.25
N GLY A 134 -7.75 9.98 -0.19
CA GLY A 134 -8.06 8.62 0.25
C GLY A 134 -8.33 8.56 1.76
N SER A 135 -8.90 7.44 2.25
CA SER A 135 -9.09 7.23 3.67
C SER A 135 -7.76 7.23 4.40
N TRP A 136 -7.74 7.82 5.59
CA TRP A 136 -6.56 7.94 6.46
C TRP A 136 -5.39 8.75 5.85
N TYR A 137 -5.65 9.53 4.82
CA TYR A 137 -4.73 10.52 4.28
C TYR A 137 -4.84 11.83 5.06
N HIS A 138 -3.72 12.42 5.43
CA HIS A 138 -3.65 13.71 6.13
C HIS A 138 -2.79 14.69 5.35
N GLY A 139 -3.42 15.66 4.69
CA GLY A 139 -2.78 16.66 3.84
C GLY A 139 -2.08 17.78 4.60
N LYS A 140 -2.15 17.82 5.93
CA LYS A 140 -1.57 18.87 6.79
C LYS A 140 -1.96 20.29 6.37
N GLY A 141 -3.15 20.46 5.79
CA GLY A 141 -3.67 21.74 5.31
C GLY A 141 -3.12 22.19 3.96
N ASN A 142 -2.48 21.31 3.21
CA ASN A 142 -1.90 21.58 1.90
C ASN A 142 -2.65 20.87 0.78
N PRO A 143 -2.64 21.42 -0.45
CA PRO A 143 -3.28 20.75 -1.57
C PRO A 143 -2.65 19.39 -1.92
N ASN A 144 -1.32 19.26 -1.87
CA ASN A 144 -0.59 18.03 -2.18
C ASN A 144 -1.07 17.33 -3.47
N HIS A 145 -0.63 17.81 -4.60
CA HIS A 145 -0.98 17.22 -5.89
C HIS A 145 -0.22 15.89 -6.13
N THR A 146 -0.78 15.03 -6.99
CA THR A 146 -0.09 13.80 -7.43
C THR A 146 1.11 14.12 -8.32
N GLY A 147 1.12 15.31 -8.94
CA GLY A 147 2.22 15.85 -9.71
C GLY A 147 3.52 16.03 -8.91
N SER A 148 4.63 16.01 -9.60
CA SER A 148 5.95 16.26 -9.04
C SER A 148 6.89 16.87 -10.07
N VAL A 149 7.81 17.73 -9.60
CA VAL A 149 8.89 18.29 -10.40
C VAL A 149 10.20 17.68 -9.93
N TYR A 150 11.02 17.25 -10.88
CA TYR A 150 12.33 16.63 -10.63
C TYR A 150 13.45 17.49 -11.18
N LEU A 151 14.44 17.72 -10.36
CA LEU A 151 15.67 18.40 -10.72
C LEU A 151 16.82 17.41 -10.62
N ASP A 152 17.49 17.14 -11.74
CA ASP A 152 18.57 16.16 -11.80
C ASP A 152 18.20 14.82 -11.14
N GLY A 153 17.00 14.31 -11.47
CA GLY A 153 16.43 13.07 -10.97
C GLY A 153 15.98 13.09 -9.50
N LYS A 154 16.07 14.21 -8.80
CA LYS A 154 15.57 14.37 -7.42
C LYS A 154 14.28 15.15 -7.40
N ARG A 155 13.29 14.62 -6.71
CA ARG A 155 12.02 15.31 -6.49
C ARG A 155 12.23 16.54 -5.63
N ILE A 156 11.70 17.70 -6.06
CA ILE A 156 11.63 18.91 -5.26
C ILE A 156 10.24 19.05 -4.60
N GLN A 157 10.16 19.71 -3.47
CA GLN A 157 8.95 19.80 -2.68
C GLN A 157 7.89 20.71 -3.33
N GLU A 158 6.63 20.36 -3.10
CA GLU A 158 5.50 21.22 -3.39
C GLU A 158 5.40 22.33 -2.34
N ALA A 159 5.24 23.56 -2.79
CA ALA A 159 5.08 24.74 -1.91
C ALA A 159 3.63 24.84 -1.39
N PHE A 160 3.47 25.27 -0.16
CA PHE A 160 2.16 25.53 0.45
C PHE A 160 1.41 26.70 -0.17
N SER A 161 2.11 27.61 -0.81
CA SER A 161 1.53 28.79 -1.43
C SER A 161 2.44 29.36 -2.50
N PHE A 162 1.85 30.12 -3.41
CA PHE A 162 2.62 30.88 -4.42
C PHE A 162 3.61 31.86 -3.79
N LYS A 163 3.30 32.41 -2.62
CA LYS A 163 4.21 33.29 -1.87
C LYS A 163 5.52 32.60 -1.52
N GLN A 164 5.50 31.33 -1.14
CA GLN A 164 6.70 30.56 -0.81
C GLN A 164 7.63 30.36 -2.02
N ILE A 165 7.07 30.31 -3.22
CA ILE A 165 7.86 30.27 -4.47
C ILE A 165 8.60 31.60 -4.71
N LEU A 166 7.96 32.71 -4.42
CA LEU A 166 8.57 34.04 -4.63
C LEU A 166 9.56 34.42 -3.52
N GLU A 167 9.30 33.94 -2.31
CA GLU A 167 10.06 34.28 -1.09
C GLU A 167 10.41 32.97 -0.34
N PRO A 168 11.34 32.14 -0.85
CA PRO A 168 11.69 30.88 -0.21
C PRO A 168 12.33 31.14 1.16
N ILE A 169 11.87 30.39 2.20
CA ILE A 169 12.25 30.64 3.59
C ILE A 169 13.63 30.05 3.92
N ASP A 170 14.02 28.95 3.29
CA ASP A 170 15.18 28.13 3.65
C ASP A 170 16.16 27.88 2.48
N GLY A 171 15.94 28.52 1.34
CA GLY A 171 16.76 28.32 0.14
C GLY A 171 16.63 26.94 -0.53
N GLN A 172 15.63 26.15 -0.13
CA GLN A 172 15.33 24.88 -0.77
C GLN A 172 14.56 25.09 -2.08
N PRO A 173 14.72 24.18 -3.05
CA PRO A 173 13.92 24.23 -4.27
C PRO A 173 12.48 23.81 -3.99
N TYR A 174 11.53 24.60 -4.50
CA TYR A 174 10.09 24.34 -4.39
C TYR A 174 9.42 24.48 -5.75
N TRP A 175 8.26 23.85 -5.91
CA TRP A 175 7.36 24.07 -7.05
C TRP A 175 5.94 24.36 -6.57
N TYR A 176 5.16 25.03 -7.41
CA TYR A 176 3.76 25.35 -7.22
C TYR A 176 3.07 25.31 -8.57
N ALA A 177 1.84 24.87 -8.66
CA ALA A 177 1.08 24.85 -9.91
C ALA A 177 -0.28 25.54 -9.77
N GLU A 178 -0.69 26.15 -10.87
CA GLU A 178 -2.06 26.61 -11.09
C GLU A 178 -2.58 26.03 -12.39
N THR A 179 -3.79 25.51 -12.36
CA THR A 179 -4.47 24.95 -13.52
C THR A 179 -5.69 25.77 -13.85
N ASP A 180 -6.08 25.79 -15.11
CA ASP A 180 -7.33 26.44 -15.53
C ASP A 180 -8.59 25.68 -15.06
N GLY A 181 -8.43 24.64 -14.26
CA GLY A 181 -9.48 23.80 -13.68
C GLY A 181 -10.10 22.91 -14.76
N ASN A 182 -9.44 21.82 -15.07
CA ASN A 182 -9.95 20.81 -16.02
C ASN A 182 -10.63 19.64 -15.36
N GLY A 183 -11.20 19.84 -14.20
CA GLY A 183 -11.89 18.74 -13.57
C GLY A 183 -11.00 17.50 -13.52
N GLY A 184 -10.06 17.48 -12.61
CA GLY A 184 -9.57 16.25 -12.05
C GLY A 184 -10.75 15.39 -11.62
N PRO A 185 -10.57 14.15 -11.17
CA PRO A 185 -11.69 13.34 -10.72
C PRO A 185 -12.47 14.15 -9.71
N VAL A 186 -13.74 14.38 -10.02
CA VAL A 186 -14.65 15.05 -9.09
C VAL A 186 -14.80 14.10 -7.92
N LEU A 187 -14.26 14.48 -6.78
CA LEU A 187 -14.37 13.71 -5.57
C LEU A 187 -15.02 14.59 -4.52
N MET A 188 -16.15 14.13 -4.01
CA MET A 188 -16.80 14.78 -2.90
C MET A 188 -17.38 13.76 -1.94
N ASN A 189 -17.59 14.23 -0.72
CA ASN A 189 -18.37 13.53 0.28
C ASN A 189 -19.67 14.30 0.49
N LEU A 190 -20.79 13.62 0.57
CA LEU A 190 -22.08 14.21 0.81
C LEU A 190 -22.64 13.73 2.16
N GLY A 191 -22.91 14.66 3.08
CA GLY A 191 -23.41 14.35 4.41
C GLY A 191 -24.93 14.12 4.43
N TRP A 192 -25.70 15.09 4.00
CA TRP A 192 -27.17 15.05 4.02
C TRP A 192 -27.80 16.01 2.99
N ILE A 193 -29.09 15.80 2.72
CA ILE A 193 -29.94 16.77 2.01
C ILE A 193 -31.10 17.19 2.91
N CYS A 194 -31.63 18.39 2.70
CA CYS A 194 -32.74 18.93 3.46
C CYS A 194 -33.56 19.94 2.64
N PRO A 195 -34.82 19.69 2.31
CA PRO A 195 -35.72 20.71 1.80
C PRO A 195 -35.93 21.84 2.82
N ALA A 196 -36.13 23.08 2.37
CA ALA A 196 -36.38 24.19 3.28
C ALA A 196 -37.64 23.97 4.11
N GLY A 197 -37.46 23.91 5.44
CA GLY A 197 -38.55 23.62 6.39
C GLY A 197 -38.91 22.14 6.52
N GLY A 198 -38.15 21.24 5.89
CA GLY A 198 -38.28 19.79 5.99
C GLY A 198 -37.25 19.17 6.95
N GLU A 199 -37.21 17.85 6.94
CA GLU A 199 -36.26 17.06 7.72
C GLU A 199 -34.98 16.76 6.91
N LYS A 200 -33.85 16.61 7.62
CA LYS A 200 -32.57 16.15 7.02
C LYS A 200 -32.69 14.68 6.67
N MET A 201 -32.26 14.33 5.46
CA MET A 201 -32.07 12.94 5.02
C MET A 201 -30.59 12.66 4.81
N THR A 202 -30.11 11.61 5.43
CA THR A 202 -28.73 11.19 5.40
C THR A 202 -28.55 9.94 4.52
N SER A 203 -27.36 9.45 4.38
CA SER A 203 -27.03 8.20 3.67
C SER A 203 -27.81 6.98 4.20
N VAL A 204 -28.26 7.00 5.46
CA VAL A 204 -29.08 5.91 6.06
C VAL A 204 -30.43 5.76 5.36
N GLN A 205 -30.95 6.84 4.79
CA GLN A 205 -32.28 6.90 4.13
C GLN A 205 -32.15 6.93 2.60
N ALA A 206 -30.95 6.70 2.08
CA ALA A 206 -30.67 6.83 0.66
C ALA A 206 -29.85 5.63 0.13
N SER A 207 -29.75 5.51 -1.18
CA SER A 207 -28.88 4.57 -1.85
C SER A 207 -27.94 5.29 -2.81
N VAL A 208 -26.79 4.68 -3.14
CA VAL A 208 -25.78 5.26 -4.01
C VAL A 208 -25.38 4.29 -5.12
N GLU A 209 -25.21 4.81 -6.32
CA GLU A 209 -24.56 4.13 -7.46
C GLU A 209 -23.25 4.88 -7.77
N GLY A 210 -22.10 4.20 -7.68
CA GLY A 210 -20.80 4.85 -7.74
C GLY A 210 -20.45 5.61 -6.47
N GLY A 211 -19.19 5.57 -6.04
CA GLY A 211 -18.80 6.03 -4.72
C GLY A 211 -19.07 5.01 -3.62
N ASP A 212 -18.86 5.39 -2.38
CA ASP A 212 -19.02 4.51 -1.22
C ASP A 212 -20.03 5.06 -0.22
N GLN A 213 -20.89 4.20 0.28
CA GLN A 213 -21.70 4.46 1.49
C GLN A 213 -20.84 4.12 2.70
N ALA A 214 -20.47 5.07 3.53
CA ALA A 214 -19.87 4.81 4.83
C ALA A 214 -18.32 4.85 4.97
N ILE A 215 -17.57 5.30 4.00
CA ILE A 215 -16.10 5.35 4.14
C ILE A 215 -15.61 6.64 4.82
N CYS A 216 -16.42 7.67 4.94
CA CYS A 216 -16.01 8.89 5.62
C CYS A 216 -16.23 8.80 7.12
N TYR A 217 -15.13 8.83 7.87
CA TYR A 217 -15.18 8.97 9.31
C TYR A 217 -15.95 10.21 9.74
N LYS A 218 -16.66 10.10 10.85
CA LYS A 218 -17.50 11.08 11.53
C LYS A 218 -16.79 12.38 12.00
N TRP A 219 -15.68 12.74 11.42
CA TRP A 219 -14.87 13.87 11.84
C TRP A 219 -15.33 15.13 11.12
N GLY A 220 -16.43 15.70 11.50
CA GLY A 220 -16.85 17.01 10.99
C GLY A 220 -18.34 17.27 10.84
N SER A 221 -19.19 16.26 10.79
CA SER A 221 -20.66 16.46 10.80
C SER A 221 -21.33 15.73 11.96
N PRO A 222 -21.53 16.41 13.11
CA PRO A 222 -22.20 15.82 14.28
C PRO A 222 -23.65 15.40 14.02
N ASP A 223 -24.28 15.95 12.99
CA ASP A 223 -25.71 15.84 12.76
C ASP A 223 -26.12 14.89 11.62
N ALA A 224 -25.17 14.40 10.82
CA ALA A 224 -25.49 13.79 9.53
C ALA A 224 -25.44 12.26 9.47
N GLY A 225 -24.96 11.58 10.49
CA GLY A 225 -24.64 10.16 10.34
C GLY A 225 -23.41 9.96 9.44
N TRP A 226 -23.36 8.83 8.74
CA TRP A 226 -22.26 8.55 7.80
C TRP A 226 -22.51 9.26 6.46
N PRO A 227 -21.57 10.09 5.95
CA PRO A 227 -21.72 10.68 4.63
C PRO A 227 -21.50 9.65 3.52
N PHE A 228 -22.05 9.91 2.33
CA PHE A 228 -21.57 9.27 1.12
C PHE A 228 -20.15 9.74 0.82
N GLY A 229 -19.22 8.82 0.66
CA GLY A 229 -17.82 9.12 0.37
C GLY A 229 -17.42 8.76 -1.05
N TYR A 230 -16.25 9.27 -1.47
CA TYR A 230 -15.63 8.95 -2.77
C TYR A 230 -16.56 9.11 -3.98
N LEU A 231 -17.48 10.07 -3.94
CA LEU A 231 -18.36 10.36 -5.04
C LEU A 231 -17.55 10.97 -6.20
N GLU A 232 -17.60 10.34 -7.36
CA GLU A 232 -16.89 10.72 -8.57
C GLU A 232 -17.83 11.10 -9.72
N ASP A 233 -17.29 11.51 -10.86
CA ASP A 233 -18.12 11.82 -12.04
C ASP A 233 -19.00 10.63 -12.41
N GLY A 234 -20.29 10.87 -12.45
CA GLY A 234 -21.30 9.84 -12.71
C GLY A 234 -21.85 9.13 -11.48
N SER A 235 -21.33 9.38 -10.27
CA SER A 235 -21.95 8.87 -9.03
C SER A 235 -23.36 9.42 -8.87
N VAL A 236 -24.26 8.55 -8.46
CA VAL A 236 -25.71 8.87 -8.32
C VAL A 236 -26.19 8.47 -6.94
N MET A 237 -26.86 9.39 -6.25
CA MET A 237 -27.45 9.15 -4.94
C MET A 237 -28.98 9.31 -5.05
N TYR A 238 -29.71 8.34 -4.55
CA TYR A 238 -31.16 8.31 -4.56
C TYR A 238 -31.68 8.52 -3.16
N PHE A 239 -32.60 9.48 -3.02
CA PHE A 239 -33.34 9.80 -1.80
C PHE A 239 -34.83 9.64 -2.07
N ASP A 240 -35.39 8.58 -1.55
CA ASP A 240 -36.83 8.28 -1.74
C ASP A 240 -37.66 9.04 -0.73
N ASP A 241 -38.92 9.40 -1.11
CA ASP A 241 -39.90 10.01 -0.24
C ASP A 241 -39.46 11.31 0.47
N VAL A 242 -38.59 12.13 -0.16
CA VAL A 242 -38.19 13.44 0.39
C VAL A 242 -39.39 14.34 0.55
N ASP A 243 -39.72 14.77 1.78
CA ASP A 243 -40.88 15.58 2.04
C ASP A 243 -40.65 17.09 1.88
N PHE A 244 -41.23 17.66 0.87
CA PHE A 244 -41.20 19.09 0.55
C PHE A 244 -42.35 19.88 1.24
N GLY A 245 -43.09 19.25 2.11
CA GLY A 245 -44.16 19.87 2.90
C GLY A 245 -45.23 20.58 2.04
N LYS A 246 -45.56 21.80 2.38
CA LYS A 246 -46.53 22.63 1.63
C LYS A 246 -45.99 23.21 0.32
N GLY A 247 -44.72 22.96 0.04
CA GLY A 247 -44.04 23.35 -1.21
C GLY A 247 -42.90 24.32 -1.03
N THR A 248 -41.71 23.89 -1.50
CA THR A 248 -40.50 24.72 -1.54
C THR A 248 -39.74 24.52 -2.82
N ASP A 249 -38.96 25.53 -3.23
CA ASP A 249 -37.98 25.48 -4.31
C ASP A 249 -36.55 25.57 -3.79
N SER A 250 -36.32 25.36 -2.49
CA SER A 250 -35.04 25.41 -1.85
C SER A 250 -34.66 24.06 -1.26
N LEU A 251 -33.47 23.57 -1.65
CA LEU A 251 -32.86 22.36 -1.12
C LEU A 251 -31.47 22.73 -0.56
N SER A 252 -31.19 22.32 0.65
CA SER A 252 -29.85 22.41 1.23
C SER A 252 -29.20 21.06 1.20
N PHE A 253 -27.88 21.04 1.09
CA PHE A 253 -27.08 19.82 1.23
C PHE A 253 -25.74 20.14 1.88
N GLU A 254 -25.16 19.15 2.53
CA GLU A 254 -23.88 19.25 3.19
C GLU A 254 -22.85 18.42 2.41
N ALA A 255 -21.72 19.02 2.04
CA ALA A 255 -20.67 18.32 1.31
C ALA A 255 -19.28 18.75 1.76
N ALA A 256 -18.31 17.88 1.55
CA ALA A 256 -16.89 18.15 1.72
C ALA A 256 -16.14 17.75 0.44
N THR A 257 -15.19 18.57 0.01
CA THR A 257 -14.35 18.31 -1.16
C THR A 257 -13.04 19.08 -1.10
N LEU A 258 -11.96 18.46 -1.54
CA LEU A 258 -10.68 19.12 -1.77
C LEU A 258 -10.54 19.64 -3.21
N VAL A 259 -11.34 19.12 -4.15
CA VAL A 259 -11.26 19.58 -5.54
C VAL A 259 -11.79 21.01 -5.66
N LYS A 260 -11.20 21.75 -6.58
CA LYS A 260 -11.50 23.16 -6.78
C LYS A 260 -12.98 23.41 -7.06
N GLU A 261 -13.57 22.61 -7.91
CA GLU A 261 -14.96 22.72 -8.36
C GLU A 261 -15.54 21.34 -8.68
N SER A 262 -16.76 21.08 -8.23
CA SER A 262 -17.54 19.89 -8.55
C SER A 262 -18.97 20.30 -8.87
N LEU A 263 -19.63 19.67 -9.81
CA LEU A 263 -21.03 19.93 -10.09
C LEU A 263 -21.91 18.87 -9.43
N LEU A 264 -22.99 19.30 -8.81
CA LEU A 264 -24.03 18.45 -8.26
C LEU A 264 -25.35 18.76 -8.97
N GLU A 265 -25.84 17.84 -9.79
CA GLU A 265 -27.15 17.94 -10.41
C GLU A 265 -28.20 17.34 -9.49
N VAL A 266 -29.30 18.07 -9.29
CA VAL A 266 -30.47 17.61 -8.55
C VAL A 266 -31.56 17.29 -9.55
N ARG A 267 -32.02 16.05 -9.55
CA ARG A 267 -33.03 15.53 -10.49
C ARG A 267 -34.21 14.91 -9.78
N LEU A 268 -35.35 14.89 -10.44
CA LEU A 268 -36.59 14.27 -9.93
C LEU A 268 -36.63 12.79 -10.33
N GLY A 269 -36.81 11.93 -9.35
CA GLY A 269 -37.02 10.49 -9.49
C GLY A 269 -35.77 9.69 -9.77
N ASN A 270 -35.04 9.93 -10.85
CA ASN A 270 -33.87 9.14 -11.22
C ASN A 270 -32.84 9.97 -11.99
N ALA A 271 -31.66 9.38 -12.27
CA ALA A 271 -30.52 10.04 -12.93
C ALA A 271 -30.83 10.66 -14.29
N ASN A 272 -31.86 10.17 -14.99
CA ASN A 272 -32.35 10.71 -16.27
C ASN A 272 -33.63 11.55 -16.09
N GLY A 273 -34.08 11.78 -14.83
CA GLY A 273 -35.24 12.52 -14.52
C GLY A 273 -35.11 14.03 -14.81
N GLU A 274 -36.20 14.77 -14.58
CA GLU A 274 -36.23 16.22 -14.74
C GLU A 274 -35.11 16.89 -13.94
N LEU A 275 -34.26 17.70 -14.59
CA LEU A 275 -33.24 18.49 -13.91
C LEU A 275 -33.88 19.63 -13.13
N LEU A 276 -33.81 19.58 -11.82
CA LEU A 276 -34.32 20.59 -10.92
C LEU A 276 -33.31 21.72 -10.65
N GLY A 277 -32.05 21.45 -10.81
CA GLY A 277 -30.98 22.44 -10.68
C GLY A 277 -29.59 21.81 -10.68
N THR A 278 -28.60 22.65 -10.91
CA THR A 278 -27.17 22.29 -10.83
C THR A 278 -26.49 23.24 -9.86
N TYR A 279 -25.68 22.71 -8.98
CA TYR A 279 -24.93 23.48 -8.02
C TYR A 279 -23.43 23.24 -8.18
N LEU A 280 -22.64 24.33 -8.12
CA LEU A 280 -21.20 24.28 -8.09
C LEU A 280 -20.72 24.15 -6.65
N VAL A 281 -20.21 22.97 -6.27
CA VAL A 281 -19.57 22.72 -4.98
C VAL A 281 -18.11 23.11 -5.09
N THR A 282 -17.66 24.05 -4.28
CA THR A 282 -16.27 24.51 -4.27
C THR A 282 -15.51 23.89 -3.11
N ASN A 283 -14.17 23.90 -3.22
CA ASN A 283 -13.26 23.39 -2.20
C ASN A 283 -13.65 23.84 -0.79
N THR A 284 -13.81 22.90 0.13
CA THR A 284 -14.19 23.15 1.53
C THR A 284 -13.02 23.20 2.49
N GLY A 285 -11.78 23.01 1.97
CA GLY A 285 -10.54 23.08 2.75
C GLY A 285 -9.98 21.72 3.17
N ASP A 286 -10.83 20.72 3.34
CA ASP A 286 -10.45 19.36 3.66
C ASP A 286 -11.53 18.39 3.19
N TRP A 287 -11.14 17.13 3.05
CA TRP A 287 -12.00 15.99 2.70
C TRP A 287 -13.07 15.69 3.76
N GLU A 288 -12.80 16.08 5.01
CA GLU A 288 -13.68 15.90 6.17
C GLU A 288 -14.27 17.22 6.68
N THR A 289 -13.92 18.34 6.05
CA THR A 289 -14.49 19.65 6.39
C THR A 289 -15.77 19.87 5.61
N PHE A 290 -16.90 19.58 6.22
CA PHE A 290 -18.20 19.72 5.61
C PHE A 290 -18.72 21.16 5.66
N SER A 291 -19.27 21.61 4.54
CA SER A 291 -19.94 22.90 4.41
C SER A 291 -21.35 22.72 3.89
N VAL A 292 -22.27 23.59 4.33
CA VAL A 292 -23.67 23.57 3.89
C VAL A 292 -23.84 24.47 2.67
N PHE A 293 -24.43 23.91 1.64
CA PHE A 293 -24.75 24.58 0.38
C PHE A 293 -26.25 24.69 0.20
N HIS A 294 -26.71 25.72 -0.51
CA HIS A 294 -28.11 25.98 -0.74
C HIS A 294 -28.41 26.10 -2.22
N LEU A 295 -29.24 25.22 -2.74
CA LEU A 295 -29.72 25.23 -4.11
C LEU A 295 -31.13 25.79 -4.20
N LYS A 296 -31.36 26.72 -5.13
CA LYS A 296 -32.70 27.08 -5.57
C LYS A 296 -33.06 26.27 -6.80
N MET A 297 -34.07 25.42 -6.66
CA MET A 297 -34.55 24.56 -7.74
C MET A 297 -35.33 25.36 -8.79
N ALA A 298 -35.42 24.86 -10.01
CA ALA A 298 -36.12 25.46 -11.13
C ALA A 298 -37.63 25.62 -10.88
N ARG A 299 -38.20 24.78 -10.02
CA ARG A 299 -39.61 24.87 -9.59
C ARG A 299 -39.84 24.38 -8.18
N LYS A 300 -40.98 24.71 -7.61
CA LYS A 300 -41.42 24.20 -6.29
C LYS A 300 -41.82 22.72 -6.41
N LEU A 301 -41.41 21.95 -5.42
CA LEU A 301 -41.95 20.62 -5.12
C LEU A 301 -42.77 20.68 -3.86
N SER A 302 -43.78 19.84 -3.74
CA SER A 302 -44.64 19.72 -2.56
C SER A 302 -44.96 18.26 -2.26
N GLY A 303 -45.19 17.93 -0.99
CA GLY A 303 -45.37 16.55 -0.55
C GLY A 303 -44.13 15.72 -0.75
N LYS A 304 -44.26 14.41 -0.82
CA LYS A 304 -43.15 13.46 -0.99
C LYS A 304 -42.76 13.30 -2.44
N ASN A 305 -41.48 13.38 -2.71
CA ASN A 305 -40.90 13.20 -4.03
C ASN A 305 -39.57 12.47 -3.91
N ASP A 306 -39.26 11.61 -4.88
CA ASP A 306 -37.95 10.99 -4.98
C ASP A 306 -36.97 11.97 -5.62
N ILE A 307 -35.83 12.15 -4.99
CA ILE A 307 -34.75 13.05 -5.45
C ILE A 307 -33.50 12.25 -5.78
N CYS A 308 -32.94 12.55 -6.93
CA CYS A 308 -31.70 11.97 -7.37
C CYS A 308 -30.63 13.05 -7.48
N LEU A 309 -29.50 12.84 -6.85
CA LEU A 309 -28.31 13.68 -6.98
C LEU A 309 -27.29 12.99 -7.89
N VAL A 310 -26.77 13.72 -8.88
CA VAL A 310 -25.75 13.21 -9.79
C VAL A 310 -24.51 14.08 -9.71
N VAL A 311 -23.39 13.48 -9.38
CA VAL A 311 -22.09 14.17 -9.38
C VAL A 311 -21.59 14.28 -10.82
N LYS A 312 -21.15 15.47 -11.21
CA LYS A 312 -20.60 15.73 -12.53
C LYS A 312 -19.28 16.47 -12.44
N ALA A 313 -18.32 16.05 -13.27
CA ALA A 313 -17.13 16.84 -13.51
C ALA A 313 -17.51 18.16 -14.19
N PRO A 314 -16.91 19.30 -13.83
CA PRO A 314 -16.96 20.49 -14.63
C PRO A 314 -16.43 20.14 -16.04
N LYS A 315 -17.08 20.65 -17.07
CA LYS A 315 -16.56 20.44 -18.44
C LYS A 315 -15.15 21.02 -18.54
N ALA A 316 -14.20 20.21 -18.98
CA ALA A 316 -12.86 20.67 -19.31
C ALA A 316 -12.93 21.92 -20.19
N LYS A 317 -12.17 22.95 -19.85
CA LYS A 317 -12.08 24.15 -20.70
C LYS A 317 -11.38 23.75 -22.00
N GLU A 318 -12.03 23.98 -23.12
CA GLU A 318 -11.38 23.90 -24.44
C GLU A 318 -10.14 24.81 -24.40
N ASN A 319 -8.92 24.27 -24.54
CA ASN A 319 -7.63 24.95 -24.41
C ASN A 319 -7.19 25.32 -22.97
N GLY A 320 -7.53 24.52 -21.96
CA GLY A 320 -7.01 24.67 -20.62
C GLY A 320 -5.48 24.61 -20.56
N LYS A 321 -4.90 25.28 -19.57
CA LYS A 321 -3.46 25.38 -19.36
C LYS A 321 -3.09 25.15 -17.92
N THR A 322 -1.96 24.49 -17.71
CA THR A 322 -1.29 24.34 -16.44
C THR A 322 -0.05 25.20 -16.43
N THR A 323 0.08 26.05 -15.41
CA THR A 323 1.29 26.82 -15.18
C THR A 323 1.98 26.31 -13.93
N ILE A 324 3.23 25.89 -14.08
CA ILE A 324 4.09 25.41 -13.00
C ILE A 324 5.13 26.50 -12.72
N TRP A 325 5.21 26.97 -11.48
CA TRP A 325 6.30 27.80 -10.99
C TRP A 325 7.27 26.94 -10.21
N ALA A 326 8.55 27.20 -10.34
CA ALA A 326 9.56 26.54 -9.54
C ALA A 326 10.64 27.53 -9.10
N GLN A 327 11.04 27.41 -7.84
CA GLN A 327 12.22 28.03 -7.28
C GLN A 327 13.37 27.06 -7.43
N PHE A 328 14.34 27.37 -8.27
CA PHE A 328 15.53 26.55 -8.46
C PHE A 328 16.71 27.02 -7.60
N PRO A 329 17.77 26.22 -7.45
CA PRO A 329 18.99 26.64 -6.80
C PRO A 329 19.58 27.91 -7.44
N LYS A 330 20.23 28.74 -6.62
CA LYS A 330 20.76 30.03 -7.01
C LYS A 330 21.65 29.98 -8.27
N GLY A 331 21.27 30.76 -9.27
CA GLY A 331 22.02 30.89 -10.52
C GLY A 331 21.81 29.76 -11.52
N MET A 332 20.92 28.82 -11.23
CA MET A 332 20.59 27.71 -12.13
C MET A 332 19.64 28.18 -13.25
N ASP A 333 19.90 27.75 -14.47
CA ASP A 333 19.00 27.89 -15.59
C ASP A 333 18.35 26.52 -15.91
N PRO A 334 17.02 26.37 -15.66
CA PRO A 334 16.32 25.11 -15.89
C PRO A 334 16.20 24.70 -17.36
N ASN A 335 16.52 25.60 -18.30
CA ASN A 335 16.58 25.26 -19.72
C ASN A 335 17.91 24.60 -20.12
N ASN A 336 18.91 24.67 -19.25
CA ASN A 336 20.24 24.07 -19.46
C ASN A 336 20.52 22.91 -18.47
N THR A 337 19.57 22.59 -17.60
CA THR A 337 19.67 21.51 -16.61
C THR A 337 18.46 20.58 -16.80
N PRO A 338 18.64 19.27 -16.68
CA PRO A 338 17.52 18.34 -16.79
C PRO A 338 16.44 18.61 -15.72
N VAL A 339 15.29 19.13 -16.16
CA VAL A 339 14.08 19.25 -15.34
C VAL A 339 13.02 18.38 -15.96
N GLU A 340 12.44 17.52 -15.15
CA GLU A 340 11.34 16.62 -15.56
C GLU A 340 10.11 16.87 -14.69
N ILE A 341 8.94 16.59 -15.24
CA ILE A 341 7.67 16.63 -14.51
C ILE A 341 6.94 15.30 -14.67
N SER A 342 6.29 14.82 -13.61
CA SER A 342 5.48 13.60 -13.71
C SER A 342 4.21 13.86 -14.52
N VAL A 343 3.88 12.89 -15.38
CA VAL A 343 2.69 12.96 -16.26
C VAL A 343 1.89 11.65 -16.26
N ARG A 344 2.44 10.57 -15.65
CA ARG A 344 1.80 9.24 -15.63
C ARG A 344 1.56 8.79 -14.20
N PRO A 345 0.36 8.29 -13.89
CA PRO A 345 0.04 7.82 -12.54
C PRO A 345 0.79 6.52 -12.17
N GLN A 346 1.13 5.69 -13.15
CA GLN A 346 1.91 4.45 -12.97
C GLN A 346 2.84 4.24 -14.15
N VAL A 347 3.85 3.36 -14.01
CA VAL A 347 4.76 3.01 -15.11
C VAL A 347 4.60 1.56 -15.57
N PHE A 348 4.23 0.63 -14.67
CA PHE A 348 3.97 -0.76 -15.03
C PHE A 348 2.80 -1.31 -14.22
N TYR A 349 1.58 -1.23 -14.77
CA TYR A 349 0.37 -1.54 -14.03
C TYR A 349 -0.75 -1.98 -14.98
N PRO A 350 -1.41 -3.14 -14.76
CA PRO A 350 -2.49 -3.60 -15.62
C PRO A 350 -3.78 -2.81 -15.37
N ASP A 351 -4.57 -2.59 -16.41
CA ASP A 351 -5.90 -1.96 -16.32
C ASP A 351 -6.99 -2.92 -15.84
N LYS A 352 -6.68 -4.22 -15.78
CA LYS A 352 -7.64 -5.28 -15.42
C LYS A 352 -7.09 -6.14 -14.31
N THR A 353 -7.98 -6.71 -13.51
CA THR A 353 -7.68 -7.78 -12.57
C THR A 353 -7.43 -9.11 -13.28
N GLY A 354 -6.80 -10.08 -12.61
CA GLY A 354 -6.57 -11.42 -13.15
C GLY A 354 -5.49 -11.47 -14.26
N ILE A 355 -4.60 -10.50 -14.31
CA ILE A 355 -3.42 -10.51 -15.19
C ILE A 355 -2.28 -11.23 -14.44
N ASP A 356 -2.35 -12.55 -14.40
CA ASP A 356 -1.53 -13.40 -13.56
C ASP A 356 -0.14 -13.70 -14.14
N TYR A 357 0.77 -14.24 -13.30
CA TYR A 357 2.06 -14.82 -13.68
C TYR A 357 2.91 -13.96 -14.61
N ILE A 358 3.11 -12.70 -14.24
CA ILE A 358 4.07 -11.80 -14.88
C ILE A 358 5.36 -11.76 -14.07
N THR A 359 6.49 -11.65 -14.75
CA THR A 359 7.78 -11.30 -14.14
C THR A 359 8.26 -9.96 -14.68
N VAL A 360 8.68 -9.06 -13.77
CA VAL A 360 9.29 -7.76 -14.10
C VAL A 360 10.63 -7.67 -13.40
N ARG A 361 11.73 -7.58 -14.16
CA ARG A 361 13.06 -7.61 -13.56
C ARG A 361 14.11 -6.74 -14.24
N GLY A 362 15.03 -6.21 -13.43
CA GLY A 362 16.23 -5.52 -13.89
C GLY A 362 16.02 -4.08 -14.35
N PHE A 363 14.86 -3.48 -14.10
CA PHE A 363 14.53 -2.11 -14.50
C PHE A 363 14.81 -1.08 -13.42
N ILE A 364 14.99 0.17 -13.84
CA ILE A 364 14.77 1.35 -13.02
C ILE A 364 13.35 1.86 -13.34
N LEU A 365 12.49 1.84 -12.35
CA LEU A 365 11.08 2.27 -12.42
C LEU A 365 10.92 3.51 -11.56
N GLU A 366 10.48 4.65 -12.15
CA GLU A 366 10.55 5.91 -11.42
C GLU A 366 9.52 6.97 -11.81
N ASN A 367 9.40 8.01 -10.97
CA ASN A 367 8.76 9.29 -11.24
C ASN A 367 7.24 9.20 -11.54
N ALA A 368 6.53 8.28 -10.88
CA ALA A 368 5.08 8.15 -11.09
C ALA A 368 4.27 9.08 -10.19
N ALA A 369 3.22 9.65 -10.75
CA ALA A 369 2.23 10.49 -10.08
C ALA A 369 1.13 9.63 -9.42
N THR A 370 1.52 8.71 -8.54
CA THR A 370 0.58 7.80 -7.88
C THR A 370 -0.30 8.54 -6.88
N ASN A 371 -1.56 8.12 -6.76
CA ASN A 371 -2.43 8.58 -5.68
C ASN A 371 -2.25 7.71 -4.42
N TRP A 372 -2.94 8.10 -3.31
CA TRP A 372 -2.93 7.40 -2.05
C TRP A 372 -3.51 6.00 -2.16
N ALA A 373 -2.81 5.02 -1.63
CA ALA A 373 -3.20 3.62 -1.65
C ALA A 373 -3.89 3.23 -0.33
N SER A 374 -5.14 3.64 -0.17
CA SER A 374 -5.92 3.27 1.01
C SER A 374 -6.45 1.83 0.90
N PRO A 375 -6.67 1.11 2.02
CA PRO A 375 -7.26 -0.23 1.98
C PRO A 375 -8.74 -0.22 1.58
N SER A 376 -9.40 0.92 1.67
CA SER A 376 -10.83 1.09 1.37
C SER A 376 -11.14 1.39 -0.10
N ALA A 377 -10.12 1.71 -0.92
CA ALA A 377 -10.26 2.00 -2.34
C ALA A 377 -9.24 1.21 -3.17
N GLU A 378 -9.24 1.32 -4.50
CA GLU A 378 -8.16 0.77 -5.31
C GLU A 378 -6.81 1.27 -4.80
N GLN A 379 -5.87 0.35 -4.61
CA GLN A 379 -4.53 0.70 -4.15
C GLN A 379 -3.58 0.87 -5.35
N PRO A 380 -3.34 2.10 -5.83
CA PRO A 380 -2.37 2.31 -6.90
C PRO A 380 -0.94 2.18 -6.39
N GLY A 381 -0.05 1.76 -7.26
CA GLY A 381 1.39 1.78 -7.06
C GLY A 381 2.10 2.20 -8.33
N LEU A 382 3.36 2.61 -8.22
CA LEU A 382 4.20 2.86 -9.39
C LEU A 382 4.26 1.60 -10.28
N ILE A 383 4.39 0.43 -9.63
CA ILE A 383 4.28 -0.89 -10.24
C ILE A 383 3.38 -1.79 -9.37
N GLY A 384 2.67 -2.73 -9.96
CA GLY A 384 1.97 -3.77 -9.21
C GLY A 384 1.03 -4.62 -10.03
N PRO A 385 0.59 -5.76 -9.46
CA PRO A 385 -0.32 -6.70 -10.09
C PRO A 385 -1.78 -6.22 -10.15
N ARG A 386 -2.14 -5.11 -9.50
CA ARG A 386 -3.49 -4.68 -9.22
C ARG A 386 -4.22 -5.70 -8.32
N TRP A 387 -4.97 -6.62 -8.89
CA TRP A 387 -5.57 -7.78 -8.22
C TRP A 387 -5.38 -9.00 -9.10
N SER A 388 -4.31 -9.76 -8.86
CA SER A 388 -3.85 -10.86 -9.70
C SER A 388 -3.05 -11.86 -8.87
N LYS A 389 -2.57 -12.94 -9.49
CA LYS A 389 -1.83 -14.01 -8.83
C LYS A 389 -0.42 -14.18 -9.39
N GLY A 390 0.51 -14.53 -8.50
CA GLY A 390 1.79 -15.12 -8.87
C GLY A 390 2.75 -14.21 -9.65
N TRP A 391 2.75 -12.89 -9.44
CA TRP A 391 3.76 -12.01 -10.03
C TRP A 391 5.12 -12.20 -9.38
N ILE A 392 6.19 -11.98 -10.14
CA ILE A 392 7.56 -11.83 -9.65
C ILE A 392 8.03 -10.42 -10.02
N ILE A 393 8.39 -9.63 -9.00
CA ILE A 393 9.02 -8.31 -9.15
C ILE A 393 10.39 -8.41 -8.48
N GLU A 394 11.45 -8.43 -9.29
CA GLU A 394 12.78 -8.75 -8.79
C GLU A 394 13.90 -7.92 -9.42
N ASP A 395 14.94 -7.66 -8.64
CA ASP A 395 16.17 -7.02 -9.10
C ASP A 395 15.94 -5.63 -9.75
N ASN A 396 14.89 -4.90 -9.32
CA ASN A 396 14.56 -3.57 -9.83
C ASN A 396 15.02 -2.47 -8.85
N ILE A 397 15.24 -1.27 -9.40
CA ILE A 397 15.27 -0.02 -8.63
C ILE A 397 13.92 0.66 -8.80
N ILE A 398 13.22 0.92 -7.68
CA ILE A 398 11.88 1.52 -7.68
C ILE A 398 11.94 2.78 -6.81
N ARG A 399 11.70 3.95 -7.43
CA ARG A 399 11.92 5.21 -6.71
C ARG A 399 11.01 6.35 -7.17
N ASN A 400 10.94 7.37 -6.33
CA ASN A 400 10.24 8.62 -6.65
C ASN A 400 8.75 8.43 -6.99
N SER A 401 8.09 7.45 -6.40
CA SER A 401 6.62 7.37 -6.45
C SER A 401 6.01 8.47 -5.59
N ARG A 402 5.00 9.16 -6.08
CA ARG A 402 4.35 10.21 -5.26
C ARG A 402 3.75 9.64 -3.98
N CYS A 403 3.15 8.45 -4.06
CA CYS A 403 2.69 7.68 -2.91
C CYS A 403 3.39 6.32 -2.84
N SER A 404 2.81 5.25 -3.35
CA SER A 404 3.32 3.89 -3.12
C SER A 404 4.22 3.38 -4.25
N GLY A 405 5.32 2.70 -3.90
CA GLY A 405 6.24 2.08 -4.85
C GLY A 405 5.62 0.84 -5.49
N ILE A 406 5.46 -0.24 -4.74
CA ILE A 406 4.81 -1.48 -5.19
C ILE A 406 3.45 -1.59 -4.52
N SER A 407 2.38 -1.78 -5.30
CA SER A 407 1.08 -2.19 -4.77
C SER A 407 0.79 -3.64 -5.13
N LEU A 408 0.47 -4.46 -4.14
CA LEU A 408 0.01 -5.84 -4.32
C LEU A 408 -1.51 -5.91 -4.51
N GLY A 409 -2.18 -4.77 -4.36
CA GLY A 409 -3.58 -4.57 -4.66
C GLY A 409 -4.55 -5.06 -3.59
N ARG A 410 -5.80 -4.82 -3.90
CA ARG A 410 -6.98 -5.30 -3.15
C ARG A 410 -8.01 -5.84 -4.14
N PRO A 411 -9.03 -6.58 -3.69
CA PRO A 411 -10.15 -6.91 -4.54
C PRO A 411 -10.77 -5.63 -5.10
N THR A 412 -10.68 -5.42 -6.41
CA THR A 412 -11.39 -4.32 -7.06
C THR A 412 -12.74 -4.84 -7.51
N PHE A 413 -13.76 -4.20 -7.04
CA PHE A 413 -15.10 -4.36 -7.60
C PHE A 413 -15.06 -3.59 -8.90
N GLY A 414 -15.33 -4.26 -10.00
CA GLY A 414 -15.26 -3.66 -11.34
C GLY A 414 -15.85 -2.27 -11.33
N HIS A 415 -15.30 -1.38 -12.11
CA HIS A 415 -15.71 0.02 -12.20
C HIS A 415 -17.20 0.21 -11.92
N SER A 416 -17.50 0.96 -10.87
CA SER A 416 -18.78 1.63 -10.56
C SER A 416 -20.11 0.89 -10.70
N HIS A 417 -20.19 -0.37 -11.09
CA HIS A 417 -21.46 -0.99 -11.44
C HIS A 417 -21.92 -2.16 -10.58
N HIS A 418 -21.22 -2.52 -9.51
CA HIS A 418 -21.58 -3.69 -8.69
C HIS A 418 -21.81 -3.41 -7.19
N TYR A 419 -21.96 -2.15 -6.81
CA TYR A 419 -22.51 -1.83 -5.48
C TYR A 419 -24.01 -2.20 -5.34
N GLN A 420 -24.67 -2.59 -6.43
CA GLN A 420 -26.08 -2.99 -6.42
C GLN A 420 -26.38 -4.32 -5.71
N GLU A 421 -25.39 -5.10 -5.32
CA GLU A 421 -25.61 -6.39 -4.64
C GLU A 421 -25.28 -6.39 -3.15
N LEU A 422 -24.82 -5.28 -2.59
CA LEU A 422 -24.76 -5.15 -1.14
C LEU A 422 -26.16 -4.94 -0.59
N PRO A 423 -26.57 -5.68 0.44
CA PRO A 423 -27.84 -5.40 1.08
C PRO A 423 -27.82 -3.96 1.58
N PRO A 424 -28.90 -3.18 1.38
CA PRO A 424 -28.95 -1.76 1.72
C PRO A 424 -29.01 -1.52 3.22
N ARG A 425 -28.17 -2.11 4.01
CA ARG A 425 -28.00 -1.84 5.45
C ARG A 425 -26.82 -2.61 6.00
N VAL A 426 -25.71 -1.93 6.11
CA VAL A 426 -24.76 -2.29 7.14
C VAL A 426 -24.73 -1.13 8.13
N TYR A 427 -25.02 -1.39 9.38
CA TYR A 427 -25.29 -0.36 10.38
C TYR A 427 -23.99 0.18 10.96
N ALA A 428 -23.90 1.50 11.01
CA ALA A 428 -22.86 2.18 11.75
C ALA A 428 -23.05 1.98 13.26
N ASP A 429 -22.00 1.55 13.94
CA ASP A 429 -21.90 1.65 15.38
C ASP A 429 -21.59 3.11 15.77
N PRO A 430 -22.24 3.67 16.80
CA PRO A 430 -21.99 5.04 17.24
C PRO A 430 -20.55 5.36 17.59
N ASP A 431 -19.71 4.36 17.82
CA ASP A 431 -18.32 4.51 18.24
C ASP A 431 -17.27 4.42 17.11
N GLY A 432 -17.68 4.40 15.85
CA GLY A 432 -16.78 4.60 14.69
C GLY A 432 -15.92 3.40 14.27
N GLY A 433 -16.14 2.21 14.85
CA GLY A 433 -15.32 1.03 14.60
C GLY A 433 -15.71 0.14 13.42
N GLN A 434 -16.81 0.43 12.73
CA GLN A 434 -17.40 -0.53 11.80
C GLN A 434 -16.96 -0.46 10.35
N THR A 435 -16.39 0.63 9.86
CA THR A 435 -16.06 0.77 8.44
C THR A 435 -15.05 -0.24 7.93
N VAL A 436 -14.04 -0.57 8.73
CA VAL A 436 -13.09 -1.64 8.39
C VAL A 436 -13.74 -3.01 8.58
N GLU A 437 -14.61 -3.17 9.57
CA GLU A 437 -15.34 -4.41 9.79
C GLU A 437 -16.35 -4.71 8.67
N GLU A 438 -16.99 -3.71 8.12
CA GLU A 438 -17.89 -3.85 6.97
C GLU A 438 -17.15 -4.16 5.69
N LEU A 439 -15.99 -3.53 5.49
CA LEU A 439 -15.07 -3.87 4.44
C LEU A 439 -14.62 -5.34 4.56
N LEU A 440 -14.41 -5.84 5.79
CA LEU A 440 -14.10 -7.22 6.07
C LEU A 440 -15.26 -8.17 5.73
N ASP A 441 -16.49 -7.84 6.12
CA ASP A 441 -17.68 -8.63 5.80
C ASP A 441 -17.87 -8.71 4.29
N TYR A 442 -17.58 -7.64 3.59
CA TYR A 442 -17.61 -7.60 2.15
C TYR A 442 -16.49 -8.45 1.51
N PHE A 443 -15.25 -8.39 2.00
CA PHE A 443 -14.15 -9.23 1.53
C PHE A 443 -14.45 -10.72 1.70
N GLU A 444 -15.11 -11.09 2.78
CA GLU A 444 -15.50 -12.47 3.00
C GLU A 444 -16.52 -12.95 1.97
N ASN A 445 -17.45 -12.10 1.60
CA ASN A 445 -18.51 -12.44 0.65
C ASN A 445 -18.07 -12.30 -0.81
N ALA A 446 -17.04 -11.50 -1.11
CA ALA A 446 -16.68 -11.05 -2.45
C ALA A 446 -15.48 -11.71 -3.03
N SER A 447 -15.22 -12.92 -3.12
CA SER A 447 -14.16 -13.51 -3.96
C SER A 447 -12.71 -13.44 -3.47
N TRP A 448 -12.41 -13.07 -2.22
CA TRP A 448 -11.06 -13.27 -1.70
C TRP A 448 -10.80 -14.77 -1.52
N LYS A 449 -10.34 -15.40 -2.59
CA LYS A 449 -10.02 -16.82 -2.62
C LYS A 449 -8.54 -17.01 -2.85
N LYS A 450 -7.95 -17.98 -2.18
CA LYS A 450 -6.55 -18.38 -2.33
C LYS A 450 -6.15 -18.61 -3.79
N GLU A 451 -7.11 -18.97 -4.64
CA GLU A 451 -6.91 -19.22 -6.07
C GLU A 451 -6.88 -17.96 -6.92
N ALA A 452 -7.43 -16.85 -6.43
CA ALA A 452 -7.67 -15.63 -7.23
C ALA A 452 -6.54 -14.59 -7.14
N ALA A 453 -5.83 -14.50 -6.01
CA ALA A 453 -4.84 -13.44 -5.81
C ALA A 453 -3.72 -13.86 -4.85
N GLY A 454 -2.67 -13.05 -4.78
CA GLY A 454 -1.52 -13.30 -3.92
C GLY A 454 -0.45 -14.17 -4.56
N PHE A 455 0.33 -14.86 -3.74
CA PHE A 455 1.48 -15.69 -4.17
C PHE A 455 2.55 -14.92 -4.96
N HIS A 456 2.65 -13.62 -4.75
CA HIS A 456 3.68 -12.81 -5.39
C HIS A 456 5.04 -13.05 -4.75
N VAL A 457 6.09 -12.91 -5.56
CA VAL A 457 7.48 -12.91 -5.12
C VAL A 457 8.07 -11.53 -5.39
N ILE A 458 8.34 -10.78 -4.32
CA ILE A 458 8.94 -9.46 -4.39
C ILE A 458 10.33 -9.57 -3.78
N ARG A 459 11.38 -9.57 -4.62
CA ARG A 459 12.72 -9.84 -4.10
C ARG A 459 13.82 -9.01 -4.71
N ASN A 460 14.84 -8.75 -3.91
CA ASN A 460 16.07 -8.07 -4.30
C ASN A 460 15.83 -6.71 -4.96
N ASN A 461 14.72 -6.04 -4.65
CA ASN A 461 14.47 -4.70 -5.16
C ASN A 461 15.07 -3.66 -4.23
N HIS A 462 15.53 -2.55 -4.79
CA HIS A 462 15.92 -1.35 -4.08
C HIS A 462 14.81 -0.31 -4.21
N ILE A 463 14.06 -0.04 -3.11
CA ILE A 463 12.84 0.76 -3.11
C ILE A 463 13.05 1.98 -2.21
N TYR A 464 12.94 3.21 -2.76
CA TYR A 464 13.17 4.41 -1.96
C TYR A 464 12.49 5.67 -2.52
N ALA A 465 12.44 6.71 -1.69
CA ALA A 465 11.84 8.00 -2.02
C ALA A 465 10.38 7.88 -2.50
N CYS A 466 9.60 7.00 -1.84
CA CYS A 466 8.16 6.86 -2.06
C CYS A 466 7.41 7.61 -0.96
N GLY A 467 6.36 8.37 -1.33
CA GLY A 467 5.70 9.30 -0.40
C GLY A 467 4.77 8.65 0.62
N GLN A 468 4.33 7.39 0.42
CA GLN A 468 3.45 6.68 1.32
C GLN A 468 4.04 5.36 1.79
N ALA A 469 4.24 4.41 0.89
CA ALA A 469 4.72 3.09 1.23
C ALA A 469 5.74 2.57 0.20
N GLY A 470 6.71 1.78 0.66
CA GLY A 470 7.58 1.03 -0.24
C GLY A 470 6.78 -0.08 -0.92
N ILE A 471 6.10 -0.90 -0.11
CA ILE A 471 5.20 -1.98 -0.56
C ILE A 471 3.90 -1.89 0.22
N VAL A 472 2.75 -1.90 -0.49
CA VAL A 472 1.43 -1.88 0.11
C VAL A 472 0.57 -3.01 -0.45
N GLY A 473 -0.39 -3.53 0.34
CA GLY A 473 -1.36 -4.51 -0.12
C GLY A 473 -2.49 -4.73 0.88
N CYS A 474 -3.72 -4.86 0.36
CA CYS A 474 -4.87 -5.26 1.15
C CYS A 474 -5.41 -6.58 0.57
N SER A 475 -5.23 -7.69 1.27
CA SER A 475 -5.47 -9.07 0.82
C SER A 475 -4.59 -9.54 -0.35
N GLY A 476 -4.19 -8.67 -1.27
CA GLY A 476 -3.29 -9.01 -2.39
C GLY A 476 -1.89 -9.44 -1.94
N GLY A 477 -1.47 -9.05 -0.73
CA GLY A 477 -0.24 -9.50 -0.09
C GLY A 477 -0.28 -10.90 0.51
N ALA A 478 -1.44 -11.57 0.58
CA ALA A 478 -1.55 -12.90 1.15
C ALA A 478 -0.75 -13.95 0.37
N PHE A 479 -0.17 -14.91 1.08
CA PHE A 479 0.67 -15.99 0.54
C PHE A 479 1.91 -15.53 -0.22
N CYS A 480 2.30 -14.27 -0.09
CA CYS A 480 3.42 -13.66 -0.80
C CYS A 480 4.76 -13.93 -0.09
N ARG A 481 5.84 -13.83 -0.86
CA ARG A 481 7.21 -13.83 -0.37
C ARG A 481 7.84 -12.48 -0.69
N ILE A 482 8.25 -11.75 0.34
CA ILE A 482 8.90 -10.45 0.24
C ILE A 482 10.29 -10.60 0.84
N GLU A 483 11.31 -10.73 -0.01
CA GLU A 483 12.62 -11.23 0.40
C GLU A 483 13.79 -10.41 -0.16
N GLY A 484 14.76 -10.10 0.69
CA GLY A 484 16.01 -9.47 0.25
C GLY A 484 15.86 -8.07 -0.34
N ASN A 485 14.76 -7.38 -0.07
CA ASN A 485 14.57 -6.02 -0.55
C ASN A 485 15.27 -5.02 0.38
N GLU A 486 15.83 -3.96 -0.20
CA GLU A 486 16.27 -2.77 0.51
C GLU A 486 15.22 -1.67 0.35
N ILE A 487 14.68 -1.18 1.48
CA ILE A 487 13.57 -0.22 1.50
C ILE A 487 13.92 0.93 2.43
N HIS A 488 13.98 2.16 1.91
CA HIS A 488 14.34 3.31 2.72
C HIS A 488 13.79 4.64 2.19
N ASP A 489 13.87 5.67 3.03
CA ASP A 489 13.40 7.02 2.72
C ASP A 489 11.93 7.03 2.26
N ILE A 490 11.07 6.33 3.05
CA ILE A 490 9.64 6.24 2.77
C ILE A 490 8.87 7.26 3.62
N CYS A 491 8.06 8.10 2.97
CA CYS A 491 7.30 9.20 3.58
C CYS A 491 8.18 10.23 4.31
N MET A 492 9.47 10.28 3.97
CA MET A 492 10.40 11.20 4.61
C MET A 492 10.36 12.58 3.96
N GLY A 493 10.11 13.60 4.79
CA GLY A 493 10.05 15.00 4.32
C GLY A 493 8.82 15.36 3.49
N GLU A 494 7.77 14.53 3.48
CA GLU A 494 6.53 14.82 2.76
C GLU A 494 5.69 15.90 3.46
N THR A 495 4.97 16.65 2.65
CA THR A 495 4.01 17.67 3.11
C THR A 495 2.68 17.06 3.57
N PHE A 496 2.55 15.76 3.47
CA PHE A 496 1.41 14.96 3.94
C PHE A 496 1.87 13.78 4.80
N THR A 497 0.94 13.09 5.39
CA THR A 497 1.13 11.84 6.13
C THR A 497 -0.19 11.05 6.15
N GLY A 498 -0.30 10.05 6.98
CA GLY A 498 -1.52 9.28 7.22
C GLY A 498 -1.24 8.03 8.03
N GLU A 499 -2.28 7.26 8.31
CA GLU A 499 -2.15 5.99 9.02
C GLU A 499 -1.61 4.87 8.14
N GLU A 500 -1.70 5.01 6.81
CA GLU A 500 -1.29 3.97 5.83
C GLU A 500 0.17 4.10 5.37
N VAL A 501 1.06 4.61 6.24
CA VAL A 501 2.47 4.86 5.90
C VAL A 501 3.41 3.84 6.54
N ALA A 502 4.22 3.17 5.73
CA ALA A 502 5.27 2.25 6.19
C ALA A 502 6.27 1.89 5.08
N GLY A 503 7.41 1.34 5.45
CA GLY A 503 8.28 0.62 4.49
C GLY A 503 7.50 -0.50 3.80
N ILE A 504 6.81 -1.34 4.59
CA ILE A 504 5.87 -2.37 4.11
C ILE A 504 4.58 -2.29 4.93
N LYS A 505 3.43 -2.11 4.27
CA LYS A 505 2.10 -2.08 4.90
C LYS A 505 1.20 -3.15 4.27
N LEU A 506 0.74 -4.11 5.07
CA LEU A 506 -0.13 -5.19 4.61
C LEU A 506 -1.34 -5.37 5.54
N HIS A 507 -2.53 -5.35 4.96
CA HIS A 507 -3.75 -5.85 5.57
C HIS A 507 -3.98 -7.31 5.15
N PHE A 508 -4.51 -8.13 6.02
CA PHE A 508 -4.82 -9.56 5.75
C PHE A 508 -3.59 -10.33 5.26
N ALA A 509 -2.47 -10.16 5.96
CA ALA A 509 -1.20 -10.79 5.64
C ALA A 509 -1.21 -12.30 5.98
N ASN A 510 -2.07 -13.09 5.29
CA ASN A 510 -2.18 -14.52 5.52
C ASN A 510 -1.03 -15.27 4.87
N ASP A 511 -0.31 -16.09 5.67
CA ASP A 511 0.83 -16.90 5.25
C ASP A 511 1.91 -16.12 4.46
N VAL A 512 2.05 -14.82 4.73
CA VAL A 512 3.10 -14.01 4.10
C VAL A 512 4.45 -14.31 4.74
N VAL A 513 5.49 -14.40 3.92
CA VAL A 513 6.89 -14.54 4.37
C VAL A 513 7.67 -13.28 4.03
N LEU A 514 8.07 -12.52 5.07
CA LEU A 514 8.91 -11.34 4.97
C LEU A 514 10.31 -11.72 5.48
N LYS A 515 11.27 -11.86 4.57
CA LYS A 515 12.55 -12.47 4.92
C LYS A 515 13.73 -11.69 4.39
N ASN A 516 14.73 -11.49 5.25
CA ASN A 516 16.01 -10.90 4.84
C ASN A 516 15.86 -9.52 4.17
N ASN A 517 14.87 -8.72 4.55
CA ASN A 517 14.74 -7.35 4.06
C ASN A 517 15.54 -6.40 4.96
N HIS A 518 15.99 -5.29 4.40
CA HIS A 518 16.63 -4.19 5.08
C HIS A 518 15.74 -2.96 4.96
N ILE A 519 15.20 -2.46 6.09
CA ILE A 519 14.20 -1.39 6.11
C ILE A 519 14.64 -0.30 7.08
N TYR A 520 14.85 0.91 6.58
CA TYR A 520 15.38 2.00 7.38
C TYR A 520 14.98 3.39 6.87
N ARG A 521 15.03 4.40 7.73
CA ARG A 521 14.58 5.75 7.43
C ARG A 521 13.18 5.77 6.79
N THR A 522 12.25 5.09 7.47
CA THR A 522 10.82 5.12 7.16
C THR A 522 10.07 5.64 8.39
N ILE A 523 8.85 6.14 8.20
CA ILE A 523 8.02 6.53 9.35
C ILE A 523 7.79 5.31 10.24
N ARG A 524 7.40 4.19 9.65
CA ARG A 524 7.20 2.88 10.25
C ARG A 524 7.86 1.82 9.38
N GLY A 525 8.60 0.88 9.95
CA GLY A 525 9.31 -0.11 9.15
C GLY A 525 8.37 -1.11 8.48
N LEU A 526 7.72 -1.94 9.27
CA LEU A 526 6.73 -2.94 8.84
C LEU A 526 5.43 -2.77 9.61
N TRP A 527 4.30 -2.81 8.93
CA TRP A 527 2.98 -2.83 9.53
C TRP A 527 2.14 -3.98 8.97
N LEU A 528 1.85 -4.97 9.82
CA LEU A 528 0.85 -6.01 9.56
C LEU A 528 -0.43 -5.61 10.30
N ASP A 529 -1.47 -5.34 9.53
CA ASP A 529 -2.71 -4.79 10.04
C ASP A 529 -3.89 -5.68 9.67
N TRP A 530 -4.89 -5.69 10.52
CA TRP A 530 -6.13 -6.44 10.40
C TRP A 530 -6.01 -7.87 9.84
N GLY A 531 -6.45 -8.85 10.63
CA GLY A 531 -6.65 -10.23 10.19
C GLY A 531 -5.40 -10.97 9.72
N GLY A 532 -4.19 -10.47 9.99
CA GLY A 532 -2.95 -11.16 9.64
C GLY A 532 -2.83 -12.50 10.39
N GLN A 533 -2.59 -13.59 9.66
CA GLN A 533 -2.54 -14.95 10.21
C GLN A 533 -1.55 -15.83 9.46
N GLY A 534 -0.72 -16.60 10.17
CA GLY A 534 0.32 -17.44 9.56
C GLY A 534 1.56 -16.69 9.07
N ALA A 535 1.64 -15.38 9.31
CA ALA A 535 2.73 -14.55 8.81
C ALA A 535 4.08 -14.85 9.50
N GLN A 536 5.16 -14.78 8.73
CA GLN A 536 6.52 -14.99 9.20
C GLN A 536 7.42 -13.80 8.83
N VAL A 537 8.04 -13.18 9.82
CA VAL A 537 9.00 -12.07 9.68
C VAL A 537 10.36 -12.56 10.17
N ILE A 538 11.24 -12.90 9.23
CA ILE A 538 12.45 -13.68 9.57
C ILE A 538 13.72 -13.01 9.05
N GLY A 539 14.66 -12.73 9.95
CA GLY A 539 16.01 -12.30 9.58
C GLY A 539 16.05 -10.95 8.88
N ASN A 540 15.16 -10.05 9.20
CA ASN A 540 15.16 -8.71 8.67
C ASN A 540 16.01 -7.77 9.53
N LEU A 541 16.55 -6.72 8.91
CA LEU A 541 17.26 -5.63 9.56
C LEU A 541 16.39 -4.37 9.52
N PHE A 542 16.16 -3.78 10.69
CA PHE A 542 15.44 -2.52 10.85
C PHE A 542 16.27 -1.54 11.67
N HIS A 543 16.37 -0.30 11.23
CA HIS A 543 16.99 0.80 12.00
C HIS A 543 16.53 2.16 11.47
N ASP A 544 16.72 3.19 12.27
CA ASP A 544 16.38 4.58 11.91
C ASP A 544 14.92 4.80 11.48
N ASN A 545 13.99 3.93 11.91
CA ASN A 545 12.54 4.10 11.73
C ASN A 545 11.95 4.84 12.96
N ASP A 546 12.57 5.98 13.29
CA ASP A 546 12.47 6.61 14.61
C ASP A 546 11.24 7.48 14.84
N GLN A 547 10.37 7.63 13.83
CA GLN A 547 9.13 8.40 14.02
C GLN A 547 8.07 7.57 14.71
N THR A 548 8.01 6.27 14.43
CA THR A 548 7.12 5.33 15.12
C THR A 548 7.90 4.07 15.56
N GLU A 549 7.77 2.93 14.87
CA GLU A 549 8.39 1.66 15.25
C GLU A 549 8.97 0.86 14.07
N ASP A 550 9.87 -0.09 14.38
CA ASP A 550 10.39 -1.04 13.40
C ASP A 550 9.31 -2.00 12.90
N ILE A 551 8.52 -2.56 13.83
CA ILE A 551 7.44 -3.50 13.48
C ILE A 551 6.19 -3.17 14.31
N PHE A 552 5.08 -2.98 13.60
CA PHE A 552 3.75 -2.86 14.15
C PHE A 552 2.87 -4.03 13.71
N ILE A 553 2.24 -4.70 14.66
CA ILE A 553 1.24 -5.75 14.42
C ILE A 553 -0.03 -5.33 15.13
N GLU A 554 -1.04 -4.98 14.36
CA GLU A 554 -2.28 -4.38 14.83
C GLU A 554 -3.49 -5.25 14.44
N VAL A 555 -4.45 -5.39 15.35
CA VAL A 555 -5.73 -6.08 15.14
C VAL A 555 -5.58 -7.45 14.44
N CYS A 556 -4.62 -8.25 14.90
CA CYS A 556 -4.34 -9.60 14.38
C CYS A 556 -4.47 -10.62 15.50
N HIS A 557 -4.97 -11.81 15.19
CA HIS A 557 -5.08 -12.93 16.14
C HIS A 557 -3.91 -13.92 16.07
N GLY A 558 -2.97 -13.71 15.13
CA GLY A 558 -1.86 -14.65 14.87
C GLY A 558 -2.34 -15.99 14.25
N PRO A 559 -1.47 -17.01 14.22
CA PRO A 559 -0.09 -16.99 14.69
C PRO A 559 0.80 -16.12 13.81
N ILE A 560 1.64 -15.28 14.40
CA ILE A 560 2.65 -14.47 13.69
C ILE A 560 4.02 -14.74 14.31
N LEU A 561 4.99 -15.14 13.49
CA LEU A 561 6.34 -15.44 13.92
C LEU A 561 7.30 -14.28 13.58
N LEU A 562 7.94 -13.71 14.59
CA LEU A 562 9.07 -12.78 14.44
C LEU A 562 10.35 -13.52 14.86
N ALA A 563 11.22 -13.90 13.91
CA ALA A 563 12.40 -14.70 14.22
C ALA A 563 13.70 -14.13 13.63
N ASN A 564 14.77 -14.14 14.41
CA ASN A 564 16.10 -13.71 13.98
C ASN A 564 16.16 -12.28 13.43
N ASN A 565 15.26 -11.37 13.80
CA ASN A 565 15.30 -9.99 13.35
C ASN A 565 16.26 -9.14 14.20
N ILE A 566 16.81 -8.11 13.61
CA ILE A 566 17.64 -7.08 14.25
C ILE A 566 16.84 -5.78 14.20
N LEU A 567 16.44 -5.25 15.37
CA LEU A 567 15.52 -4.13 15.56
C LEU A 567 16.22 -3.05 16.38
N LEU A 568 16.65 -1.96 15.74
CA LEU A 568 17.55 -0.98 16.35
C LEU A 568 16.97 0.44 16.48
N SER A 569 15.77 0.71 15.98
CA SER A 569 15.10 2.01 16.11
C SER A 569 14.67 2.27 17.58
N LYS A 570 14.28 3.51 17.88
CA LYS A 570 13.84 3.93 19.23
C LYS A 570 12.66 3.13 19.77
N THR A 571 11.75 2.71 18.89
CA THR A 571 10.71 1.73 19.18
C THR A 571 10.93 0.51 18.29
N SER A 572 11.22 -0.63 18.91
CA SER A 572 11.45 -1.88 18.17
C SER A 572 10.15 -2.56 17.79
N LEU A 573 9.21 -2.67 18.73
CA LEU A 573 7.98 -3.45 18.53
C LEU A 573 6.77 -2.77 19.16
N ASN A 574 5.67 -2.77 18.42
CA ASN A 574 4.33 -2.54 18.93
C ASN A 574 3.45 -3.69 18.44
N ILE A 575 2.97 -4.56 19.33
CA ILE A 575 2.36 -5.84 18.92
C ILE A 575 1.03 -6.10 19.62
N GLY A 576 0.09 -6.67 18.87
CA GLY A 576 -1.19 -7.19 19.34
C GLY A 576 -1.06 -8.60 19.93
N GLU A 577 -1.98 -9.50 19.57
CA GLU A 577 -2.03 -10.87 20.10
C GLU A 577 -1.54 -11.93 19.12
N GLY A 578 -1.26 -13.12 19.64
CA GLY A 578 -0.87 -14.29 18.84
C GLY A 578 0.53 -14.23 18.23
N VAL A 579 1.46 -13.48 18.84
CA VAL A 579 2.80 -13.25 18.31
C VAL A 579 3.86 -14.07 19.06
N ALA A 580 4.78 -14.66 18.30
CA ALA A 580 5.97 -15.34 18.81
C ALA A 580 7.26 -14.60 18.41
N CYS A 581 7.99 -14.07 19.37
CA CYS A 581 9.28 -13.42 19.19
C CYS A 581 10.40 -14.39 19.56
N VAL A 582 11.21 -14.80 18.59
CA VAL A 582 12.17 -15.90 18.72
C VAL A 582 13.54 -15.47 18.20
N HIS A 583 14.55 -15.53 19.06
CA HIS A 583 15.93 -15.18 18.69
C HIS A 583 16.11 -13.79 18.05
N ASN A 584 15.28 -12.79 18.39
CA ASN A 584 15.47 -11.43 17.91
C ASN A 584 16.49 -10.67 18.77
N LEU A 585 17.10 -9.64 18.22
CA LEU A 585 17.79 -8.58 18.91
C LEU A 585 16.93 -7.34 18.84
N ALA A 586 16.57 -6.76 19.99
CA ALA A 586 15.82 -5.52 20.06
C ALA A 586 16.45 -4.56 21.08
N ARG A 587 16.54 -3.27 20.71
CA ARG A 587 17.12 -2.23 21.55
C ARG A 587 16.12 -1.15 21.98
N GLY A 588 15.18 -0.83 21.12
CA GLY A 588 14.14 0.17 21.36
C GLY A 588 12.98 -0.34 22.20
N THR A 589 12.07 0.55 22.53
CA THR A 589 10.87 0.23 23.30
C THR A 589 10.08 -0.93 22.68
N ILE A 590 9.53 -1.77 23.54
CA ILE A 590 8.60 -2.86 23.17
C ILE A 590 7.29 -2.61 23.89
N SER A 591 6.20 -2.52 23.13
CA SER A 591 4.83 -2.45 23.63
C SER A 591 3.99 -3.61 23.13
N ALA A 592 3.00 -3.99 23.93
CA ALA A 592 2.02 -4.97 23.57
C ALA A 592 0.65 -4.57 24.14
N HIS A 593 -0.41 -4.75 23.38
CA HIS A 593 -1.75 -4.30 23.75
C HIS A 593 -2.85 -5.18 23.18
N GLY A 594 -4.03 -5.07 23.74
CA GLY A 594 -5.28 -5.48 23.12
C GLY A 594 -5.95 -4.26 22.52
N ASP A 595 -6.50 -4.41 21.36
CA ASP A 595 -7.05 -3.30 20.58
C ASP A 595 -8.51 -2.99 20.90
N GLY A 596 -9.25 -4.00 21.37
CA GLY A 596 -10.69 -3.89 21.58
C GLY A 596 -11.53 -3.91 20.30
N ARG A 597 -10.89 -3.85 19.14
CA ARG A 597 -11.57 -3.95 17.84
C ARG A 597 -11.75 -5.40 17.42
N HIS A 598 -12.84 -5.69 16.69
CA HIS A 598 -13.16 -7.03 16.18
C HIS A 598 -12.50 -7.26 14.83
N THR A 599 -11.85 -8.41 14.65
CA THR A 599 -11.31 -8.81 13.36
C THR A 599 -11.57 -10.28 13.07
N TYR A 600 -11.50 -10.65 11.80
CA TYR A 600 -11.65 -12.01 11.35
C TYR A 600 -10.42 -12.85 11.66
N PHE A 601 -10.65 -14.15 11.87
CA PHE A 601 -9.64 -15.17 11.78
C PHE A 601 -10.11 -16.27 10.83
N TYR A 602 -9.16 -16.97 10.24
CA TYR A 602 -9.37 -17.83 9.09
C TYR A 602 -9.07 -19.29 9.42
N LYS A 603 -9.60 -20.20 8.59
CA LYS A 603 -9.13 -21.58 8.62
C LYS A 603 -7.65 -21.62 8.27
N PRO A 604 -6.85 -22.50 8.91
CA PRO A 604 -5.41 -22.54 8.71
C PRO A 604 -5.00 -22.56 7.23
N HIS A 605 -4.02 -21.71 6.88
CA HIS A 605 -3.46 -21.62 5.54
C HIS A 605 -4.47 -21.30 4.43
N GLY A 606 -5.49 -20.55 4.76
CA GLY A 606 -6.60 -20.23 3.83
C GLY A 606 -7.16 -18.83 3.99
N THR A 607 -8.19 -18.57 3.20
CA THR A 607 -8.95 -17.31 3.20
C THR A 607 -10.39 -17.49 3.69
N VAL A 608 -10.78 -18.74 4.05
CA VAL A 608 -12.12 -19.01 4.55
C VAL A 608 -12.21 -18.59 6.00
N SER A 609 -13.09 -17.65 6.31
CA SER A 609 -13.33 -17.18 7.67
C SER A 609 -13.73 -18.35 8.59
N ALA A 610 -13.18 -18.32 9.80
CA ALA A 610 -13.54 -19.22 10.89
C ALA A 610 -14.26 -18.51 12.03
N GLY A 611 -14.33 -17.18 11.98
CA GLY A 611 -15.05 -16.35 12.94
C GLY A 611 -14.51 -14.92 12.98
N LYS A 612 -15.18 -14.09 13.78
CA LYS A 612 -14.85 -12.69 14.06
C LYS A 612 -14.93 -12.45 15.55
N ILE A 613 -13.87 -11.93 16.15
CA ILE A 613 -13.80 -11.71 17.60
C ILE A 613 -12.94 -10.47 17.91
N GLU A 614 -13.18 -9.91 19.09
CA GLU A 614 -12.41 -8.80 19.66
C GLU A 614 -10.95 -9.16 19.92
N SER A 615 -10.02 -8.31 19.53
CA SER A 615 -8.60 -8.40 19.87
C SER A 615 -8.38 -7.92 21.31
N LYS A 616 -8.11 -8.86 22.23
CA LYS A 616 -8.01 -8.63 23.68
C LYS A 616 -6.58 -8.50 24.19
N GLY A 617 -5.62 -8.85 23.36
CA GLY A 617 -4.18 -8.81 23.66
C GLY A 617 -3.64 -9.99 24.49
N GLY A 618 -2.36 -10.22 24.34
CA GLY A 618 -1.66 -11.36 24.93
C GLY A 618 -1.42 -12.50 23.95
N ASP A 619 -1.42 -13.75 24.42
CA ASP A 619 -1.05 -14.92 23.61
C ASP A 619 0.35 -14.79 23.00
N LEU A 620 1.30 -14.24 23.76
CA LEU A 620 2.66 -13.93 23.32
C LEU A 620 3.66 -15.02 23.72
N ARG A 621 4.70 -15.21 22.91
CA ARG A 621 5.84 -16.11 23.18
C ARG A 621 7.14 -15.35 22.98
N TRP A 622 7.98 -15.36 24.00
CA TRP A 622 9.28 -14.69 23.99
C TRP A 622 10.38 -15.72 24.28
N TYR A 623 11.03 -16.18 23.22
CA TYR A 623 12.01 -17.27 23.33
C TYR A 623 13.38 -16.89 22.78
N ASN A 624 14.41 -17.04 23.64
CA ASN A 624 15.81 -16.89 23.27
C ASN A 624 16.18 -15.51 22.65
N ASN A 625 15.46 -14.44 22.97
CA ASN A 625 15.77 -13.12 22.46
C ASN A 625 16.92 -12.46 23.20
N LEU A 626 17.59 -11.51 22.58
CA LEU A 626 18.56 -10.59 23.15
C LEU A 626 17.94 -9.19 23.18
N LEU A 627 17.62 -8.72 24.39
CA LEU A 627 16.88 -7.50 24.64
C LEU A 627 17.78 -6.51 25.40
N MET A 628 17.87 -5.28 24.94
CA MET A 628 18.78 -4.31 25.54
C MET A 628 18.19 -2.90 25.54
N GLY A 629 18.69 -2.05 26.43
CA GLY A 629 18.28 -0.66 26.56
C GLY A 629 16.80 -0.51 26.93
N GLN A 630 15.99 0.01 26.04
CA GLN A 630 14.56 0.24 26.24
C GLN A 630 13.68 -1.00 25.99
N ALA A 631 14.25 -2.08 25.49
CA ALA A 631 13.54 -3.34 25.22
C ALA A 631 13.21 -4.10 26.51
N SER A 632 12.24 -3.61 27.27
CA SER A 632 11.92 -4.04 28.64
C SER A 632 10.47 -4.47 28.80
N PHE A 633 10.24 -5.43 29.71
CA PHE A 633 8.91 -5.92 30.10
C PHE A 633 8.49 -5.50 31.53
N GLY A 634 9.30 -4.70 32.21
CA GLY A 634 9.06 -4.35 33.63
C GLY A 634 7.74 -3.64 33.90
N ASN A 635 7.22 -2.91 32.96
CA ASN A 635 5.97 -2.15 33.05
C ASN A 635 4.75 -2.86 32.44
N TRP A 636 4.91 -4.10 31.96
CA TRP A 636 3.82 -4.82 31.34
C TRP A 636 2.75 -5.21 32.37
N LYS A 637 1.50 -4.91 32.06
CA LYS A 637 0.33 -5.32 32.85
C LYS A 637 -0.04 -6.76 32.51
N GLU A 638 -0.97 -7.34 33.26
CA GLU A 638 -1.57 -8.61 32.89
C GLU A 638 -2.33 -8.47 31.56
N PHE A 639 -2.13 -9.43 30.69
CA PHE A 639 -2.84 -9.55 29.42
C PHE A 639 -4.04 -10.49 29.57
N HIS A 640 -5.00 -10.36 28.67
CA HIS A 640 -6.16 -11.26 28.66
C HIS A 640 -5.73 -12.72 28.37
N TYR A 641 -4.85 -12.90 27.38
CA TYR A 641 -4.28 -14.21 27.07
C TYR A 641 -2.87 -14.39 27.64
N PRO A 642 -2.45 -15.65 27.95
CA PRO A 642 -1.16 -15.91 28.59
C PRO A 642 0.04 -15.45 27.78
N VAL A 643 1.09 -15.01 28.48
CA VAL A 643 2.41 -14.72 27.89
C VAL A 643 3.41 -15.76 28.39
N LYS A 644 4.21 -16.32 27.47
CA LYS A 644 5.22 -17.35 27.74
C LYS A 644 6.62 -16.80 27.50
N TYR A 645 7.54 -17.11 28.38
CA TYR A 645 8.94 -16.69 28.31
C TYR A 645 9.86 -17.90 28.49
N ASP A 646 10.97 -17.96 27.73
CA ASP A 646 12.06 -18.90 27.99
C ASP A 646 13.37 -18.41 27.35
N GLY A 647 14.46 -18.42 28.13
CA GLY A 647 15.82 -18.25 27.65
C GLY A 647 16.21 -16.85 27.13
N ASN A 648 15.45 -15.80 27.45
CA ASN A 648 15.75 -14.43 27.05
C ASN A 648 16.94 -13.86 27.84
N VAL A 649 17.66 -12.92 27.24
CA VAL A 649 18.78 -12.17 27.86
C VAL A 649 18.47 -10.68 27.81
N PHE A 650 18.62 -10.00 28.95
CA PHE A 650 18.37 -8.57 29.13
C PHE A 650 19.66 -7.84 29.49
N LEU A 651 20.00 -6.81 28.73
CA LEU A 651 21.25 -6.05 28.84
C LEU A 651 21.00 -4.54 28.91
N GLU A 652 22.01 -3.75 29.22
CA GLU A 652 21.96 -2.27 29.20
C GLU A 652 20.76 -1.69 29.97
N GLY A 653 20.40 -2.28 31.11
CA GLY A 653 19.27 -1.82 31.90
C GLY A 653 17.90 -2.33 31.51
N ALA A 654 17.79 -3.14 30.44
CA ALA A 654 16.55 -3.81 30.08
C ALA A 654 16.06 -4.72 31.20
N VAL A 655 14.73 -4.74 31.43
CA VAL A 655 14.11 -5.42 32.59
C VAL A 655 13.22 -6.55 32.12
N ALA A 656 13.43 -7.75 32.68
CA ALA A 656 12.59 -8.92 32.42
C ALA A 656 11.21 -8.78 33.10
N ALA A 657 10.21 -9.48 32.56
CA ALA A 657 8.94 -9.65 33.24
C ALA A 657 9.15 -10.43 34.56
N SER A 658 8.41 -10.09 35.62
CA SER A 658 8.49 -10.81 36.89
C SER A 658 8.12 -12.28 36.82
N SER A 659 7.36 -12.67 35.79
CA SER A 659 6.97 -14.04 35.48
C SER A 659 8.01 -14.82 34.67
N ASP A 660 9.01 -14.18 34.06
CA ASP A 660 10.10 -14.86 33.34
C ASP A 660 11.15 -15.38 34.35
N LYS A 661 11.00 -16.63 34.77
CA LYS A 661 11.93 -17.29 35.70
C LYS A 661 13.21 -17.81 35.03
N THR A 662 13.31 -17.71 33.73
CA THR A 662 14.44 -18.19 32.91
C THR A 662 15.30 -17.06 32.38
N ALA A 663 14.90 -15.83 32.58
CA ALA A 663 15.64 -14.64 32.15
C ALA A 663 17.05 -14.56 32.72
N LEU A 664 18.03 -14.23 31.91
CA LEU A 664 19.31 -13.72 32.31
C LEU A 664 19.27 -12.19 32.24
N THR A 665 19.44 -11.51 33.37
CA THR A 665 19.60 -10.06 33.38
C THR A 665 21.05 -9.71 33.74
N ASP A 666 21.73 -9.02 32.84
CA ASP A 666 23.11 -8.53 33.02
C ASP A 666 23.14 -7.01 32.77
N SER A 667 22.75 -6.26 33.76
CA SER A 667 22.62 -4.80 33.70
C SER A 667 23.96 -4.05 33.68
N ILE A 668 25.06 -4.72 34.01
CA ILE A 668 26.40 -4.13 34.11
C ILE A 668 27.16 -4.28 32.80
N PHE A 669 26.90 -5.37 32.05
CA PHE A 669 27.61 -5.65 30.84
C PHE A 669 27.25 -4.63 29.74
N GLN A 670 28.30 -4.09 29.12
CA GLN A 670 28.16 -3.13 28.00
C GLN A 670 28.46 -3.86 26.69
N PRO A 671 27.44 -4.14 25.89
CA PRO A 671 27.63 -4.83 24.61
C PRO A 671 28.27 -3.93 23.54
N ASP A 672 28.32 -2.61 23.72
CA ASP A 672 28.89 -1.64 22.75
C ASP A 672 28.37 -1.90 21.33
N LEU A 673 27.06 -2.10 21.21
CA LEU A 673 26.42 -2.41 19.95
C LEU A 673 26.53 -1.23 18.97
N GLN A 674 27.09 -1.48 17.80
CA GLN A 674 27.24 -0.48 16.73
C GLN A 674 26.79 -1.05 15.39
N LEU A 675 26.07 -0.24 14.63
CA LEU A 675 25.72 -0.49 13.24
C LEU A 675 26.46 0.52 12.37
N GLU A 676 27.19 0.05 11.38
CA GLU A 676 28.05 0.88 10.52
C GLU A 676 27.81 0.57 9.04
N GLU A 677 27.58 1.62 8.25
CA GLU A 677 27.55 1.53 6.80
C GLU A 677 28.99 1.66 6.26
N ARG A 678 29.41 0.72 5.41
CA ARG A 678 30.69 0.71 4.70
C ARG A 678 30.47 0.60 3.20
N ALA A 679 31.50 0.81 2.42
CA ALA A 679 31.40 0.82 0.96
C ALA A 679 30.81 -0.48 0.34
N ASP A 680 30.90 -1.59 1.04
CA ASP A 680 30.41 -2.90 0.59
C ASP A 680 29.19 -3.42 1.36
N GLY A 681 28.65 -2.62 2.29
CA GLY A 681 27.43 -2.97 3.03
C GLY A 681 27.45 -2.57 4.50
N TRP A 682 26.51 -3.13 5.26
CA TRP A 682 26.28 -2.82 6.67
C TRP A 682 26.87 -3.86 7.58
N TYR A 683 27.53 -3.38 8.64
CA TYR A 683 28.23 -4.19 9.63
C TYR A 683 27.67 -3.95 11.03
N LEU A 684 27.38 -5.04 11.72
CA LEU A 684 27.02 -5.02 13.13
C LEU A 684 28.21 -5.46 13.98
N SER A 685 28.60 -4.69 14.97
CA SER A 685 29.62 -5.08 15.94
C SER A 685 29.08 -4.99 17.36
N MET A 686 29.51 -5.92 18.22
CA MET A 686 29.19 -5.91 19.64
C MET A 686 30.15 -6.77 20.48
N ASN A 687 30.23 -6.49 21.77
CA ASN A 687 30.86 -7.38 22.73
C ASN A 687 29.87 -8.47 23.17
N VAL A 688 30.37 -9.69 23.33
CA VAL A 688 29.58 -10.87 23.72
C VAL A 688 30.13 -11.48 24.99
N SER A 689 29.27 -11.66 25.99
CA SER A 689 29.62 -12.33 27.25
C SER A 689 29.60 -13.86 27.10
N PRO A 690 30.57 -14.58 27.70
CA PRO A 690 30.55 -16.04 27.75
C PRO A 690 29.38 -16.62 28.54
N ASP A 691 28.78 -15.82 29.43
CA ASP A 691 27.75 -16.29 30.34
C ASP A 691 26.37 -16.38 29.70
N TRP A 692 26.14 -15.65 28.63
CA TRP A 692 24.85 -15.72 27.93
C TRP A 692 24.55 -17.10 27.36
N GLN A 693 25.60 -17.84 26.91
CA GLN A 693 25.45 -19.21 26.42
C GLN A 693 25.27 -20.22 27.56
N LYS A 694 25.92 -20.01 28.68
CA LYS A 694 25.91 -20.94 29.84
C LYS A 694 24.60 -20.89 30.61
N HIS A 695 23.91 -19.76 30.57
CA HIS A 695 22.67 -19.57 31.32
C HIS A 695 21.49 -20.27 30.63
N GLY A 696 20.82 -21.15 31.36
CA GLY A 696 19.63 -21.86 30.92
C GLY A 696 19.87 -23.02 29.96
N LYS A 697 18.89 -23.89 29.85
CA LYS A 697 18.86 -25.01 28.90
C LYS A 697 18.05 -24.63 27.67
N ARG A 698 18.53 -23.65 26.91
CA ARG A 698 17.86 -23.22 25.67
C ARG A 698 17.71 -24.39 24.70
N LYS A 699 16.58 -24.43 24.02
CA LYS A 699 16.25 -25.45 23.00
C LYS A 699 15.96 -24.78 21.67
N PHE A 700 16.01 -25.55 20.58
CA PHE A 700 15.44 -25.09 19.32
C PHE A 700 13.97 -24.80 19.51
N VAL A 701 13.55 -23.64 19.05
CA VAL A 701 12.13 -23.31 19.01
C VAL A 701 11.50 -24.02 17.81
N THR A 702 10.42 -24.72 18.08
CA THR A 702 9.70 -25.55 17.10
C THR A 702 8.20 -25.31 17.21
N THR A 703 7.42 -25.74 16.22
CA THR A 703 5.96 -25.77 16.25
C THR A 703 5.42 -26.31 17.58
N ALA A 704 5.96 -27.44 18.06
CA ALA A 704 5.52 -28.06 19.31
C ALA A 704 5.76 -27.17 20.54
N MET A 705 6.85 -26.36 20.59
CA MET A 705 7.09 -25.41 21.67
C MET A 705 6.17 -24.20 21.58
N LEU A 706 5.97 -23.67 20.41
CA LEU A 706 5.11 -22.51 20.17
C LEU A 706 3.65 -22.84 20.44
N GLY A 707 3.22 -24.05 20.08
CA GLY A 707 1.84 -24.50 20.22
C GLY A 707 0.92 -23.82 19.21
N LYS A 708 -0.29 -23.47 19.64
CA LYS A 708 -1.32 -22.84 18.83
C LYS A 708 -1.57 -21.40 19.28
N ALA A 709 -1.88 -20.52 18.34
CA ALA A 709 -2.50 -19.25 18.67
C ALA A 709 -3.89 -19.49 19.28
N VAL A 710 -4.23 -18.73 20.33
CA VAL A 710 -5.40 -19.02 21.15
C VAL A 710 -6.71 -18.84 20.37
N VAL A 711 -6.84 -17.78 19.60
CA VAL A 711 -8.08 -17.48 18.87
C VAL A 711 -8.26 -18.40 17.66
N PRO A 712 -7.36 -18.43 16.65
CA PRO A 712 -7.58 -19.21 15.45
C PRO A 712 -7.34 -20.72 15.65
N GLN A 713 -6.79 -21.16 16.81
CA GLN A 713 -6.38 -22.53 17.06
C GLN A 713 -5.41 -23.09 16.01
N GLN A 714 -4.75 -22.20 15.26
CA GLN A 714 -3.72 -22.56 14.28
C GLN A 714 -2.36 -22.72 14.95
N GLU A 715 -1.62 -23.75 14.56
CA GLU A 715 -0.23 -23.97 14.97
C GLU A 715 0.70 -22.96 14.26
N PHE A 716 1.82 -22.65 14.92
CA PHE A 716 2.93 -21.94 14.26
C PHE A 716 3.67 -22.92 13.35
N THR A 717 3.35 -22.89 12.07
CA THR A 717 3.89 -23.76 11.02
C THR A 717 4.46 -22.95 9.86
N ASP A 718 5.17 -23.60 8.95
CA ASP A 718 5.50 -23.01 7.67
C ASP A 718 4.24 -22.83 6.79
N PRO A 719 4.23 -21.94 5.78
CA PRO A 719 3.04 -21.67 4.96
C PRO A 719 2.45 -22.89 4.22
N ASP A 720 3.24 -23.93 4.05
CA ASP A 720 2.79 -25.23 3.50
C ASP A 720 2.15 -26.17 4.55
N GLY A 721 2.04 -25.69 5.81
CA GLY A 721 1.52 -26.44 6.95
C GLY A 721 2.55 -27.40 7.60
N SER A 722 3.78 -27.46 7.10
CA SER A 722 4.83 -28.29 7.70
C SER A 722 5.33 -27.70 9.04
N PRO A 723 5.77 -28.56 9.98
CA PRO A 723 6.29 -28.09 11.24
C PRO A 723 7.56 -27.25 11.09
N LEU A 724 7.54 -26.02 11.61
CA LEU A 724 8.70 -25.14 11.60
C LEU A 724 9.73 -25.47 12.68
N LYS A 725 10.97 -25.06 12.42
CA LYS A 725 12.07 -25.17 13.34
C LYS A 725 13.06 -24.03 13.13
N VAL A 726 13.24 -23.20 14.15
CA VAL A 726 14.22 -22.10 14.10
C VAL A 726 15.63 -22.67 14.38
N SER A 727 16.21 -23.34 13.40
CA SER A 727 17.48 -24.07 13.51
C SER A 727 18.67 -23.38 12.82
N THR A 728 18.42 -22.27 12.12
CA THR A 728 19.46 -21.41 11.53
C THR A 728 19.39 -20.02 12.14
N ASP A 729 20.50 -19.32 12.13
CA ASP A 729 20.62 -17.96 12.62
C ASP A 729 20.39 -16.92 11.50
N TYR A 730 20.55 -15.63 11.84
CA TYR A 730 20.46 -14.51 10.90
C TYR A 730 21.37 -14.68 9.69
N LEU A 731 22.60 -15.20 9.86
CA LEU A 731 23.57 -15.39 8.79
C LEU A 731 23.44 -16.73 8.04
N GLY A 732 22.37 -17.50 8.33
CA GLY A 732 22.13 -18.81 7.73
C GLY A 732 22.96 -19.96 8.35
N LYS A 733 23.73 -19.71 9.42
CA LYS A 733 24.50 -20.74 10.11
C LYS A 733 23.58 -21.62 10.95
N LYS A 734 23.90 -22.92 11.03
CA LYS A 734 23.16 -23.84 11.89
C LYS A 734 23.40 -23.51 13.36
N ARG A 735 22.33 -23.39 14.13
CA ARG A 735 22.40 -23.23 15.59
C ARG A 735 22.82 -24.52 16.29
N LYS A 736 23.45 -24.39 17.45
CA LYS A 736 23.77 -25.53 18.32
C LYS A 736 22.49 -26.21 18.81
N LYS A 737 22.39 -27.53 18.75
CA LYS A 737 21.21 -28.28 19.19
C LYS A 737 20.93 -28.12 20.69
N SER A 738 21.98 -28.12 21.49
CA SER A 738 21.91 -27.89 22.93
C SER A 738 22.41 -26.50 23.24
N ALA A 739 21.58 -25.71 23.94
CA ALA A 739 21.86 -24.33 24.32
C ALA A 739 22.23 -23.42 23.11
N PRO A 740 21.31 -23.23 22.12
CA PRO A 740 21.52 -22.25 21.06
C PRO A 740 21.79 -20.87 21.65
N PHE A 741 22.60 -20.07 20.97
CA PHE A 741 22.93 -18.73 21.44
C PHE A 741 21.69 -17.83 21.41
N PRO A 742 21.48 -16.94 22.40
CA PRO A 742 20.37 -15.99 22.38
C PRO A 742 20.58 -14.92 21.31
N GLY A 743 19.49 -14.36 20.80
CA GLY A 743 19.52 -13.37 19.74
C GLY A 743 19.72 -13.95 18.34
N PRO A 744 19.83 -13.08 17.32
CA PRO A 744 19.73 -13.47 15.93
C PRO A 744 20.95 -14.23 15.39
N ILE A 745 22.13 -14.05 15.95
CA ILE A 745 23.38 -14.61 15.44
C ILE A 745 23.95 -15.65 16.40
N GLU A 746 24.31 -16.82 15.89
CA GLU A 746 24.98 -17.86 16.66
C GLU A 746 26.46 -17.51 16.86
N VAL A 747 26.88 -17.33 18.11
CA VAL A 747 28.24 -16.92 18.45
C VAL A 747 29.04 -18.11 19.00
N GLU A 748 30.22 -18.33 18.48
CA GLU A 748 31.09 -19.45 18.87
C GLU A 748 32.04 -19.09 20.02
N LYS A 749 32.52 -17.85 20.02
CA LYS A 749 33.49 -17.34 20.98
C LYS A 749 33.03 -16.02 21.59
N PRO A 750 33.22 -15.82 22.91
CA PRO A 750 32.92 -14.53 23.55
C PRO A 750 33.92 -13.45 23.12
N GLY A 751 33.66 -12.21 23.52
CA GLY A 751 34.44 -11.02 23.22
C GLY A 751 33.89 -10.20 22.08
N LYS A 752 34.72 -9.30 21.54
CA LYS A 752 34.31 -8.42 20.43
C LYS A 752 34.04 -9.24 19.17
N GLN A 753 32.88 -9.04 18.61
CA GLN A 753 32.40 -9.65 17.36
C GLN A 753 32.07 -8.57 16.35
N GLU A 754 32.21 -8.90 15.07
CA GLU A 754 31.76 -8.08 13.94
C GLU A 754 31.22 -8.98 12.82
N TRP A 755 30.09 -8.60 12.23
CA TRP A 755 29.43 -9.35 11.16
C TRP A 755 28.98 -8.40 10.07
N LYS A 756 29.21 -8.77 8.80
CA LYS A 756 28.52 -8.17 7.69
C LYS A 756 27.08 -8.69 7.68
N ILE A 757 26.12 -7.80 7.84
CA ILE A 757 24.70 -8.17 7.98
C ILE A 757 23.86 -7.79 6.77
N TRP A 758 24.38 -6.91 5.89
CA TRP A 758 23.72 -6.53 4.66
C TRP A 758 24.74 -6.04 3.60
N PRO A 759 24.57 -6.30 2.26
CA PRO A 759 23.67 -7.36 1.78
C PRO A 759 24.13 -8.72 2.30
N ARG A 760 23.19 -9.64 2.40
CA ARG A 760 23.47 -11.00 2.85
C ARG A 760 24.08 -11.80 1.69
N LEU A 761 25.14 -12.58 1.98
CA LEU A 761 25.83 -13.42 1.00
C LEU A 761 24.99 -14.62 0.60
#